data_aa3ad256393e33f7ed03f00dce10d77e
#
_entry.id   aa3ad256393e33f7ed03f00dce10d77e
#
_cell.length_a   1.000
_cell.length_b   1.000
_cell.length_c   1.000
_cell.angle_alpha   90.00
_cell.angle_beta   90.00
_cell.angle_gamma   90.00
#
_symmetry.space_group_name_H-M   'P 1'
#
loop_
_entity.id
_entity.type
_entity.pdbx_description
1 polymer ?
#
loop_
_entity_poly.entity_id
_entity_poly.type
_entity_poly.pdbx_seq_one_letter_code
_entity_poly.pdbx_strand_id
1 'polypeptide(L)'
;MTHPAASFLSKFKPRIVPPPAIPPADRCVFKRDGSTVPWDLTKITRAIALAFWEVQHEHADNPSRDDAGALYGVDHATFRKAEAIAARVAHMTELCYRAGRHPTIEQIQDNVEKAIAAEGEWAVARSYIVFRERKAAHRLNHYAENGLADYIAMAKYARYRADLGRRELFPEAAARVRAMHRTFFADRLERPLPRLRADAPVRPEDRERLTRWLEGATVGRLLERAFDAVTARRVLPSMRSLQFGGEAILRNHARLFNCSFSPVDRVEFFREYLFLLLAGTGCGFSVQRHHVERLPVLPVRGEEFELSVVHHAVTDTIEGWADALDLLMRSHLENFKVEFNFSAIRPRGSALRTSGGKAPGHLPLKQALLDIESVLQRATGRKLRPIEVYDICMFAARSVLSGGIRRSATICLFSPDDEEMMAAKTGNWFEKNPQRSASNNSAVLPRTVDDDTLFRRLFAAQKEFGEPGFYFADHPDYGCNPCCEIGLHPVIGGELDDEVEVAKLRALGYTGSVEPGTRLSGWQMCNLSTINGAALHNTEEFFASCIDAAIIGTFQAAYTDIPYLGPITRYLNERDALLGVSICGFMDNPEILFNPDTLERGAALTRTVNQLLAEAIGIRPAMRVTCVKPEGTASLLLGAASGIHPHHARHYFRRVQASRRDPIYRHFAAANPHLTEPSVYRPDTDDVITFAVEAPAGAILREEIGALDFLHFVQLVQRHWVLTGESDRSRSPGLHHNVSHTCTVAPDDWNAVSDFIWRHREGFTGVALFASDGAKRYPQAPREAVETEDDIARWNRLKYHPVDYTQLAEKTDETALKDVVACAGGACELS
;
A
#
# COMPACT_ATOMS: atom_id res chain seq x y z
N MET A 1 42.18 -35.05 38.33
CA MET A 1 41.25 -36.11 37.89
C MET A 1 40.57 -35.58 36.65
N THR A 2 41.12 -35.90 35.47
CA THR A 2 40.63 -35.47 34.15
C THR A 2 39.49 -36.42 33.68
N HIS A 3 38.37 -35.90 33.30
CA HIS A 3 37.17 -36.62 32.88
C HIS A 3 37.36 -37.30 31.50
N PRO A 4 37.03 -38.60 31.31
CA PRO A 4 37.29 -39.36 30.07
C PRO A 4 36.29 -39.11 28.92
N ALA A 5 35.43 -38.14 29.00
CA ALA A 5 34.37 -37.88 27.98
C ALA A 5 34.83 -37.07 26.76
N ALA A 6 36.01 -36.45 26.77
CA ALA A 6 36.47 -35.59 25.66
C ALA A 6 37.14 -36.34 24.49
N SER A 7 37.48 -37.66 24.70
CA SER A 7 38.17 -38.45 23.67
C SER A 7 37.29 -39.21 22.70
N PHE A 8 35.95 -39.32 22.99
CA PHE A 8 35.05 -40.10 22.13
C PHE A 8 34.38 -39.32 21.02
N LEU A 9 34.30 -38.00 21.14
CA LEU A 9 33.67 -37.10 20.15
C LEU A 9 34.58 -36.66 18.99
N SER A 10 35.87 -36.96 19.04
CA SER A 10 36.81 -36.62 17.97
C SER A 10 36.82 -37.60 16.79
N LYS A 11 36.10 -38.73 16.88
CA LYS A 11 36.09 -39.78 15.84
C LYS A 11 34.94 -39.70 14.82
N PHE A 12 33.99 -38.76 14.98
CA PHE A 12 32.86 -38.61 14.06
C PHE A 12 32.77 -37.18 13.51
N LYS A 13 33.85 -36.64 12.91
CA LYS A 13 33.72 -35.57 11.94
C LYS A 13 33.44 -36.23 10.58
N PRO A 14 32.24 -35.99 9.96
CA PRO A 14 32.04 -36.38 8.57
C PRO A 14 33.12 -35.71 7.73
N ARG A 15 33.92 -36.47 7.00
CA ARG A 15 34.83 -35.97 5.97
C ARG A 15 33.91 -35.35 4.91
N ILE A 16 33.74 -34.01 4.93
CA ILE A 16 33.14 -33.26 3.82
C ILE A 16 34.14 -33.38 2.68
N VAL A 17 33.92 -34.30 1.76
CA VAL A 17 34.67 -34.36 0.51
C VAL A 17 34.24 -33.11 -0.28
N PRO A 18 35.13 -32.17 -0.59
CA PRO A 18 34.76 -31.02 -1.38
C PRO A 18 34.30 -31.51 -2.76
N PRO A 19 33.26 -30.86 -3.34
CA PRO A 19 32.78 -31.21 -4.68
C PRO A 19 33.95 -31.09 -5.69
N PRO A 20 33.94 -31.94 -6.75
CA PRO A 20 35.02 -31.91 -7.74
C PRO A 20 35.08 -30.56 -8.43
N ALA A 21 36.27 -30.09 -8.81
CA ALA A 21 36.46 -28.84 -9.56
C ALA A 21 35.76 -28.92 -10.93
N ILE A 22 35.19 -27.80 -11.37
CA ILE A 22 34.50 -27.70 -12.66
C ILE A 22 35.53 -27.57 -13.78
N PRO A 23 35.50 -28.50 -14.76
CA PRO A 23 36.44 -28.45 -15.92
C PRO A 23 36.25 -27.15 -16.74
N PRO A 24 37.30 -26.65 -17.43
CA PRO A 24 37.21 -25.42 -18.22
C PRO A 24 36.09 -25.43 -19.28
N ALA A 25 35.83 -26.58 -19.90
CA ALA A 25 34.78 -26.72 -20.91
C ALA A 25 33.33 -26.55 -20.37
N ASP A 26 33.12 -26.81 -19.07
CA ASP A 26 31.83 -26.79 -18.44
C ASP A 26 31.57 -25.51 -17.61
N ARG A 27 32.49 -24.53 -17.71
CA ARG A 27 32.42 -23.28 -16.93
C ARG A 27 31.31 -22.38 -17.42
N CYS A 28 30.40 -22.08 -16.54
CA CYS A 28 29.28 -21.20 -16.79
C CYS A 28 29.18 -20.12 -15.72
N VAL A 29 28.40 -19.11 -16.00
CA VAL A 29 28.06 -18.02 -15.08
C VAL A 29 26.54 -18.04 -14.90
N PHE A 30 26.08 -17.98 -13.65
CA PHE A 30 24.67 -17.80 -13.36
C PHE A 30 24.27 -16.35 -13.62
N LYS A 31 23.28 -16.15 -14.48
CA LYS A 31 22.59 -14.87 -14.63
C LYS A 31 21.60 -14.65 -13.50
N ARG A 32 21.11 -13.42 -13.40
CA ARG A 32 20.11 -12.99 -12.40
C ARG A 32 18.75 -13.69 -12.58
N ASP A 33 18.43 -14.10 -13.79
CA ASP A 33 17.20 -14.86 -14.15
C ASP A 33 17.32 -16.36 -13.86
N GLY A 34 18.41 -16.80 -13.24
CA GLY A 34 18.70 -18.20 -12.94
C GLY A 34 19.25 -19.00 -14.14
N SER A 35 19.27 -18.43 -15.36
CA SER A 35 19.88 -19.09 -16.52
C SER A 35 21.40 -19.10 -16.44
N THR A 36 22.04 -20.02 -17.15
CA THR A 36 23.48 -20.11 -17.24
C THR A 36 23.99 -19.67 -18.63
N VAL A 37 25.15 -19.03 -18.65
CA VAL A 37 25.86 -18.71 -19.89
C VAL A 37 27.30 -19.18 -19.79
N PRO A 38 27.93 -19.58 -20.89
CA PRO A 38 29.35 -19.92 -20.91
C PRO A 38 30.22 -18.77 -20.41
N TRP A 39 31.29 -19.12 -19.69
CA TRP A 39 32.30 -18.14 -19.26
C TRP A 39 32.98 -17.49 -20.48
N ASP A 40 33.01 -16.16 -20.51
CA ASP A 40 33.57 -15.39 -21.60
C ASP A 40 34.39 -14.20 -21.07
N LEU A 41 35.70 -14.35 -21.07
CA LEU A 41 36.65 -13.32 -20.59
C LEU A 41 36.64 -12.07 -21.48
N THR A 42 36.33 -12.22 -22.78
CA THR A 42 36.29 -11.10 -23.72
C THR A 42 35.26 -10.05 -23.34
N LYS A 43 34.10 -10.50 -22.83
CA LYS A 43 33.08 -9.57 -22.33
C LYS A 43 33.54 -8.77 -21.14
N ILE A 44 34.32 -9.36 -20.25
CA ILE A 44 34.90 -8.70 -19.07
C ILE A 44 35.92 -7.67 -19.51
N THR A 45 36.85 -8.05 -20.39
CA THR A 45 37.87 -7.16 -20.96
C THR A 45 37.22 -5.93 -21.61
N ARG A 46 36.18 -6.13 -22.40
CA ARG A 46 35.44 -5.03 -23.06
C ARG A 46 34.79 -4.08 -22.05
N ALA A 47 34.17 -4.60 -21.00
CA ALA A 47 33.54 -3.79 -19.97
C ALA A 47 34.54 -2.91 -19.20
N ILE A 48 35.72 -3.45 -18.95
CA ILE A 48 36.84 -2.72 -18.30
C ILE A 48 37.40 -1.66 -19.26
N ALA A 49 37.65 -2.00 -20.55
CA ALA A 49 38.11 -1.08 -21.56
C ALA A 49 37.20 0.14 -21.75
N LEU A 50 35.86 -0.10 -21.73
CA LEU A 50 34.87 0.98 -21.78
C LEU A 50 34.95 1.91 -20.57
N ALA A 51 35.18 1.37 -19.37
CA ALA A 51 35.31 2.20 -18.18
C ALA A 51 36.58 3.08 -18.22
N PHE A 52 37.69 2.60 -18.79
CA PHE A 52 38.88 3.40 -19.07
C PHE A 52 38.59 4.50 -20.08
N TRP A 53 37.91 4.15 -21.18
CA TRP A 53 37.56 5.10 -22.25
C TRP A 53 36.69 6.25 -21.71
N GLU A 54 35.68 5.94 -20.88
CA GLU A 54 34.75 6.92 -20.27
C GLU A 54 35.50 7.92 -19.39
N VAL A 55 36.55 7.49 -18.66
CA VAL A 55 37.39 8.38 -17.83
C VAL A 55 38.30 9.27 -18.69
N GLN A 56 38.75 8.78 -19.85
CA GLN A 56 39.66 9.52 -20.77
C GLN A 56 38.91 10.54 -21.63
N HIS A 57 37.59 10.34 -21.85
CA HIS A 57 36.77 11.10 -22.79
C HIS A 57 35.52 11.67 -22.11
N GLU A 58 35.71 12.43 -21.02
CA GLU A 58 34.61 13.12 -20.33
C GLU A 58 33.75 13.91 -21.34
N HIS A 59 32.44 13.54 -21.48
CA HIS A 59 31.45 14.14 -22.36
C HIS A 59 31.44 13.76 -23.85
N ALA A 60 32.16 12.74 -24.29
CA ALA A 60 32.03 12.24 -25.66
C ALA A 60 30.95 11.15 -25.78
N ASP A 61 30.30 11.07 -26.95
CA ASP A 61 29.34 9.99 -27.27
C ASP A 61 30.04 8.61 -27.20
N ASN A 62 29.29 7.59 -26.77
CA ASN A 62 29.77 6.20 -26.67
C ASN A 62 30.46 5.75 -27.95
N PRO A 63 31.61 5.02 -27.86
CA PRO A 63 32.31 4.54 -29.06
C PRO A 63 31.37 3.61 -29.86
N SER A 64 31.33 3.82 -31.18
CA SER A 64 30.51 2.98 -32.09
C SER A 64 31.04 1.54 -32.10
N ARG A 65 30.17 0.57 -32.30
CA ARG A 65 30.50 -0.85 -32.50
C ARG A 65 30.55 -1.16 -33.98
N ASP A 66 31.54 -1.91 -34.42
CA ASP A 66 31.48 -2.56 -35.72
C ASP A 66 30.64 -3.85 -35.70
N ASP A 67 30.33 -4.43 -36.86
CA ASP A 67 29.57 -5.69 -37.00
C ASP A 67 30.27 -6.90 -36.34
N ALA A 68 31.61 -6.82 -36.10
CA ALA A 68 32.38 -7.82 -35.35
C ALA A 68 32.42 -7.55 -33.84
N GLY A 69 31.86 -6.43 -33.38
CA GLY A 69 31.81 -6.04 -31.97
C GLY A 69 33.14 -5.55 -31.40
N ALA A 70 34.06 -5.06 -32.22
CA ALA A 70 35.25 -4.38 -31.80
C ALA A 70 34.94 -2.97 -31.29
N LEU A 71 35.71 -2.48 -30.28
CA LEU A 71 35.53 -1.15 -29.72
C LEU A 71 36.41 -0.15 -30.52
N TYR A 72 35.76 0.66 -31.37
CA TYR A 72 36.42 1.82 -31.98
C TYR A 72 36.58 2.96 -30.98
N GLY A 73 37.79 3.52 -30.93
CA GLY A 73 38.13 4.66 -30.07
C GLY A 73 38.86 4.32 -28.77
N VAL A 74 39.02 3.03 -28.44
CA VAL A 74 39.91 2.62 -27.33
C VAL A 74 41.32 2.36 -27.90
N ASP A 75 42.33 3.10 -27.40
CA ASP A 75 43.70 2.90 -27.80
C ASP A 75 44.27 1.55 -27.36
N HIS A 76 45.31 1.06 -28.08
CA HIS A 76 45.87 -0.25 -27.86
C HIS A 76 46.52 -0.41 -26.46
N ALA A 77 47.03 0.64 -25.84
CA ALA A 77 47.63 0.60 -24.53
C ALA A 77 46.56 0.44 -23.43
N THR A 78 45.45 1.17 -23.56
CA THR A 78 44.27 1.06 -22.69
C THR A 78 43.63 -0.34 -22.79
N PHE A 79 43.52 -0.90 -23.99
CA PHE A 79 43.00 -2.24 -24.17
C PHE A 79 43.87 -3.32 -23.52
N ARG A 80 45.21 -3.21 -23.63
CA ARG A 80 46.16 -4.09 -22.96
C ARG A 80 46.05 -4.02 -21.43
N LYS A 81 45.88 -2.83 -20.88
CA LYS A 81 45.60 -2.69 -19.42
C LYS A 81 44.32 -3.42 -19.04
N ALA A 82 43.25 -3.25 -19.81
CA ALA A 82 41.99 -3.95 -19.57
C ALA A 82 42.10 -5.48 -19.64
N GLU A 83 42.94 -6.01 -20.58
CA GLU A 83 43.25 -7.43 -20.68
C GLU A 83 43.97 -7.94 -19.40
N ALA A 84 44.96 -7.20 -18.90
CA ALA A 84 45.68 -7.56 -17.70
C ALA A 84 44.75 -7.62 -16.46
N ILE A 85 43.86 -6.64 -16.31
CA ILE A 85 42.88 -6.60 -15.23
C ILE A 85 41.86 -7.75 -15.37
N ALA A 86 41.36 -8.03 -16.58
CA ALA A 86 40.47 -9.12 -16.85
C ALA A 86 41.07 -10.50 -16.53
N ALA A 87 42.37 -10.70 -16.83
CA ALA A 87 43.10 -11.91 -16.42
C ALA A 87 43.16 -12.10 -14.90
N ARG A 88 43.30 -11.01 -14.14
CA ARG A 88 43.19 -11.02 -12.67
C ARG A 88 41.81 -11.40 -12.19
N VAL A 89 40.74 -10.88 -12.82
CA VAL A 89 39.35 -11.26 -12.54
C VAL A 89 39.14 -12.76 -12.80
N ALA A 90 39.69 -13.28 -13.89
CA ALA A 90 39.63 -14.71 -14.20
C ALA A 90 40.30 -15.53 -13.09
N HIS A 91 41.44 -15.10 -12.59
CA HIS A 91 42.15 -15.76 -11.47
C HIS A 91 41.33 -15.74 -10.17
N MET A 92 40.71 -14.62 -9.85
CA MET A 92 39.79 -14.51 -8.68
C MET A 92 38.58 -15.41 -8.81
N THR A 93 38.02 -15.53 -10.02
CA THR A 93 36.86 -16.35 -10.30
C THR A 93 37.17 -17.86 -10.33
N GLU A 94 38.42 -18.24 -10.64
CA GLU A 94 38.94 -19.61 -10.63
C GLU A 94 38.67 -20.31 -9.29
N LEU A 95 38.69 -19.58 -8.18
CA LEU A 95 38.43 -20.12 -6.84
C LEU A 95 37.00 -20.70 -6.73
N CYS A 96 36.01 -20.12 -7.41
CA CYS A 96 34.65 -20.66 -7.45
C CYS A 96 34.60 -22.00 -8.19
N TYR A 97 35.22 -22.07 -9.35
CA TYR A 97 35.27 -23.31 -10.16
C TYR A 97 36.04 -24.45 -9.48
N ARG A 98 37.14 -24.14 -8.80
CA ARG A 98 37.89 -25.12 -7.99
C ARG A 98 37.08 -25.63 -6.80
N ALA A 99 36.15 -24.83 -6.28
CA ALA A 99 35.21 -25.24 -5.23
C ALA A 99 33.98 -25.94 -5.77
N GLY A 100 33.92 -26.32 -7.07
CA GLY A 100 32.77 -27.00 -7.70
C GLY A 100 31.53 -26.12 -7.83
N ARG A 101 31.69 -24.78 -7.88
CA ARG A 101 30.59 -23.84 -7.97
C ARG A 101 30.74 -22.91 -9.16
N HIS A 102 29.64 -22.62 -9.84
CA HIS A 102 29.59 -21.56 -10.85
C HIS A 102 29.41 -20.19 -10.17
N PRO A 103 30.17 -19.16 -10.56
CA PRO A 103 29.99 -17.81 -10.03
C PRO A 103 28.70 -17.18 -10.54
N THR A 104 28.14 -16.24 -9.79
CA THR A 104 27.09 -15.35 -10.27
C THR A 104 27.68 -14.16 -11.01
N ILE A 105 26.86 -13.49 -11.84
CA ILE A 105 27.29 -12.28 -12.55
C ILE A 105 27.69 -11.17 -11.58
N GLU A 106 27.05 -11.09 -10.41
CA GLU A 106 27.39 -10.14 -9.34
C GLU A 106 28.78 -10.40 -8.79
N GLN A 107 29.10 -11.66 -8.49
CA GLN A 107 30.43 -12.03 -7.99
C GLN A 107 31.53 -11.69 -9.00
N ILE A 108 31.24 -11.84 -10.29
CA ILE A 108 32.18 -11.44 -11.34
C ILE A 108 32.37 -9.92 -11.37
N GLN A 109 31.27 -9.15 -11.29
CA GLN A 109 31.31 -7.69 -11.27
C GLN A 109 32.02 -7.15 -10.05
N ASP A 110 31.85 -7.74 -8.86
CA ASP A 110 32.55 -7.40 -7.64
C ASP A 110 34.09 -7.70 -7.77
N ASN A 111 34.42 -8.80 -8.45
CA ASN A 111 35.81 -9.12 -8.76
C ASN A 111 36.43 -8.11 -9.75
N VAL A 112 35.65 -7.58 -10.71
CA VAL A 112 36.09 -6.53 -11.63
C VAL A 112 36.43 -5.25 -10.86
N GLU A 113 35.52 -4.79 -10.00
CA GLU A 113 35.73 -3.59 -9.18
C GLU A 113 37.00 -3.71 -8.31
N LYS A 114 37.15 -4.84 -7.63
CA LYS A 114 38.32 -5.13 -6.81
C LYS A 114 39.63 -5.18 -7.63
N ALA A 115 39.57 -5.76 -8.83
CA ALA A 115 40.75 -5.87 -9.69
C ALA A 115 41.16 -4.51 -10.26
N ILE A 116 40.22 -3.65 -10.67
CA ILE A 116 40.52 -2.28 -11.14
C ILE A 116 41.12 -1.44 -9.99
N ALA A 117 40.50 -1.49 -8.81
CA ALA A 117 40.95 -0.76 -7.63
C ALA A 117 42.36 -1.22 -7.18
N ALA A 118 42.66 -2.52 -7.28
CA ALA A 118 43.97 -3.07 -6.93
C ALA A 118 45.11 -2.64 -7.87
N GLU A 119 44.82 -2.19 -9.08
CA GLU A 119 45.76 -1.59 -10.01
C GLU A 119 45.97 -0.07 -9.76
N GLY A 120 45.32 0.49 -8.74
CA GLY A 120 45.41 1.93 -8.43
C GLY A 120 44.53 2.83 -9.34
N GLU A 121 43.74 2.25 -10.22
CA GLU A 121 42.89 2.97 -11.21
C GLU A 121 41.55 3.40 -10.60
N TRP A 122 41.59 4.20 -9.53
CA TRP A 122 40.43 4.59 -8.74
C TRP A 122 39.34 5.35 -9.53
N ALA A 123 39.75 6.19 -10.49
CA ALA A 123 38.78 6.91 -11.35
C ALA A 123 38.03 5.92 -12.24
N VAL A 124 38.71 4.92 -12.78
CA VAL A 124 38.16 3.86 -13.62
C VAL A 124 37.24 2.94 -12.81
N ALA A 125 37.65 2.56 -11.58
CA ALA A 125 36.84 1.78 -10.68
C ALA A 125 35.52 2.52 -10.36
N ARG A 126 35.59 3.82 -10.08
CA ARG A 126 34.42 4.65 -9.85
C ARG A 126 33.51 4.75 -11.08
N SER A 127 34.07 4.97 -12.27
CA SER A 127 33.35 4.98 -13.53
C SER A 127 32.64 3.63 -13.79
N TYR A 128 33.36 2.51 -13.56
CA TYR A 128 32.78 1.16 -13.69
C TYR A 128 31.61 0.92 -12.73
N ILE A 129 31.70 1.33 -11.45
CA ILE A 129 30.64 1.23 -10.46
C ILE A 129 29.43 2.06 -10.91
N VAL A 130 29.64 3.33 -11.30
CA VAL A 130 28.57 4.20 -11.79
C VAL A 130 27.92 3.63 -13.05
N PHE A 131 28.72 3.11 -13.99
CA PHE A 131 28.20 2.46 -15.19
C PHE A 131 27.40 1.18 -14.86
N ARG A 132 27.89 0.37 -13.92
CA ARG A 132 27.18 -0.82 -13.42
C ARG A 132 25.83 -0.43 -12.80
N GLU A 133 25.82 0.62 -11.95
CA GLU A 133 24.61 1.14 -11.34
C GLU A 133 23.66 1.73 -12.38
N ARG A 134 24.14 2.51 -13.36
CA ARG A 134 23.33 3.01 -14.48
C ARG A 134 22.75 1.87 -15.31
N LYS A 135 23.55 0.84 -15.66
CA LYS A 135 23.03 -0.35 -16.37
C LYS A 135 22.09 -1.21 -15.54
N ALA A 136 22.30 -1.28 -14.24
CA ALA A 136 21.36 -1.95 -13.35
C ALA A 136 20.02 -1.16 -13.27
N ALA A 137 20.12 0.17 -13.12
CA ALA A 137 18.96 1.06 -13.17
C ALA A 137 18.25 1.02 -14.53
N HIS A 138 18.99 1.03 -15.64
CA HIS A 138 18.42 0.93 -16.99
C HIS A 138 17.76 -0.42 -17.24
N ARG A 139 18.29 -1.53 -16.71
CA ARG A 139 17.66 -2.86 -16.82
C ARG A 139 16.43 -3.00 -15.91
N LEU A 140 16.46 -2.36 -14.75
CA LEU A 140 15.30 -2.26 -13.86
C LEU A 140 14.20 -1.38 -14.48
N ASN A 141 14.58 -0.40 -15.31
CA ASN A 141 13.63 0.37 -16.13
C ASN A 141 13.13 -0.43 -17.35
N HIS A 142 13.85 -1.44 -17.83
CA HIS A 142 13.39 -2.32 -18.91
C HIS A 142 12.30 -3.32 -18.52
N TYR A 143 11.93 -3.40 -17.23
CA TYR A 143 10.71 -4.12 -16.81
C TYR A 143 9.43 -3.34 -17.14
N ALA A 144 9.54 -2.12 -17.65
CA ALA A 144 8.40 -1.32 -18.01
C ALA A 144 8.51 -0.84 -19.46
N GLU A 145 7.99 -1.60 -20.39
CA GLU A 145 7.36 -1.02 -21.58
C GLU A 145 6.17 -0.13 -21.18
N ASN A 146 5.89 0.00 -19.90
CA ASN A 146 4.77 0.73 -19.32
C ASN A 146 5.26 2.03 -18.67
N GLY A 147 5.43 3.07 -19.47
CA GLY A 147 5.81 4.41 -19.01
C GLY A 147 4.89 4.98 -17.90
N LEU A 148 3.67 4.51 -17.81
CA LEU A 148 2.73 4.85 -16.74
C LEU A 148 3.23 4.35 -15.37
N ALA A 149 3.68 3.09 -15.28
CA ALA A 149 4.17 2.51 -14.03
C ALA A 149 5.40 3.24 -13.50
N ASP A 150 6.33 3.61 -14.38
CA ASP A 150 7.54 4.34 -14.00
C ASP A 150 7.23 5.78 -13.59
N TYR A 151 6.37 6.47 -14.35
CA TYR A 151 5.90 7.79 -13.97
C TYR A 151 5.22 7.79 -12.58
N ILE A 152 4.35 6.83 -12.31
CA ILE A 152 3.68 6.68 -11.01
C ILE A 152 4.70 6.37 -9.89
N ALA A 153 5.67 5.48 -10.14
CA ALA A 153 6.72 5.19 -9.17
C ALA A 153 7.47 6.47 -8.76
N MET A 154 7.88 7.26 -9.73
CA MET A 154 8.62 8.50 -9.51
C MET A 154 7.77 9.60 -8.88
N ALA A 155 6.56 9.82 -9.38
CA ALA A 155 5.71 10.91 -8.94
C ALA A 155 5.09 10.69 -7.54
N LYS A 156 4.92 9.41 -7.09
CA LYS A 156 4.17 9.09 -5.86
C LYS A 156 5.01 8.50 -4.73
N TYR A 157 6.06 7.75 -5.04
CA TYR A 157 6.80 6.94 -4.07
C TYR A 157 8.27 7.28 -3.95
N ALA A 158 8.87 7.90 -4.97
CA ALA A 158 10.24 8.34 -4.96
C ALA A 158 10.45 9.53 -4.02
N ARG A 159 11.37 9.41 -3.07
CA ARG A 159 11.77 10.49 -2.17
C ARG A 159 13.02 11.19 -2.69
N TYR A 160 13.12 12.48 -2.40
CA TYR A 160 14.32 13.24 -2.67
C TYR A 160 15.50 12.74 -1.82
N ARG A 161 16.63 12.51 -2.46
CA ARG A 161 17.92 12.11 -1.88
C ARG A 161 18.90 13.26 -2.04
N ALA A 162 19.15 13.97 -0.94
CA ALA A 162 20.07 15.12 -0.94
C ALA A 162 21.52 14.74 -1.32
N ASP A 163 21.95 13.53 -0.98
CA ASP A 163 23.25 12.96 -1.31
C ASP A 163 23.41 12.65 -2.81
N LEU A 164 22.34 12.44 -3.53
CA LEU A 164 22.30 12.15 -4.96
C LEU A 164 21.84 13.36 -5.80
N GLY A 165 21.27 14.41 -5.18
CA GLY A 165 20.66 15.54 -5.87
C GLY A 165 19.46 15.17 -6.75
N ARG A 166 18.82 14.02 -6.50
CA ARG A 166 17.69 13.49 -7.27
C ARG A 166 16.73 12.70 -6.39
N ARG A 167 15.61 12.29 -6.97
CA ARG A 167 14.71 11.33 -6.31
C ARG A 167 15.18 9.89 -6.43
N GLU A 168 14.71 9.07 -5.51
CA GLU A 168 14.90 7.62 -5.55
C GLU A 168 14.30 7.02 -6.81
N LEU A 169 14.93 5.97 -7.32
CA LEU A 169 14.29 5.03 -8.23
C LEU A 169 13.48 3.99 -7.42
N PHE A 170 12.58 3.26 -8.06
CA PHE A 170 11.74 2.27 -7.38
C PHE A 170 12.54 1.22 -6.58
N PRO A 171 13.65 0.65 -7.09
CA PRO A 171 14.48 -0.25 -6.30
C PRO A 171 15.13 0.40 -5.07
N GLU A 172 15.47 1.68 -5.15
CA GLU A 172 16.03 2.44 -4.02
C GLU A 172 14.94 2.71 -2.97
N ALA A 173 13.70 2.98 -3.40
CA ALA A 173 12.56 3.11 -2.50
C ALA A 173 12.26 1.77 -1.80
N ALA A 174 12.30 0.64 -2.50
CA ALA A 174 12.17 -0.69 -1.92
C ALA A 174 13.30 -0.98 -0.91
N ALA A 175 14.55 -0.64 -1.25
CA ALA A 175 15.70 -0.79 -0.35
C ALA A 175 15.58 0.06 0.92
N ARG A 176 15.02 1.29 0.83
CA ARG A 176 14.74 2.14 1.98
C ARG A 176 13.73 1.49 2.94
N VAL A 177 12.66 0.90 2.40
CA VAL A 177 11.65 0.19 3.22
C VAL A 177 12.26 -1.06 3.85
N ARG A 178 13.05 -1.83 3.10
CA ARG A 178 13.80 -2.97 3.64
C ARG A 178 14.72 -2.55 4.79
N ALA A 179 15.49 -1.48 4.62
CA ALA A 179 16.38 -0.95 5.65
C ALA A 179 15.61 -0.54 6.92
N MET A 180 14.42 0.04 6.78
CA MET A 180 13.53 0.36 7.90
C MET A 180 13.18 -0.90 8.71
N HIS A 181 12.76 -1.98 8.04
CA HIS A 181 12.44 -3.24 8.71
C HIS A 181 13.69 -3.85 9.35
N ARG A 182 14.85 -3.83 8.68
CA ARG A 182 16.12 -4.30 9.28
C ARG A 182 16.46 -3.56 10.57
N THR A 183 16.24 -2.24 10.60
CA THR A 183 16.47 -1.42 11.80
C THR A 183 15.50 -1.80 12.91
N PHE A 184 14.21 -1.95 12.60
CA PHE A 184 13.17 -2.26 13.58
C PHE A 184 13.32 -3.66 14.18
N PHE A 185 13.78 -4.64 13.40
CA PHE A 185 13.94 -6.04 13.81
C PHE A 185 15.40 -6.43 14.04
N ALA A 186 16.31 -5.48 14.26
CA ALA A 186 17.75 -5.74 14.33
C ALA A 186 18.12 -6.85 15.34
N ASP A 187 17.41 -6.94 16.47
CA ASP A 187 17.58 -7.96 17.51
C ASP A 187 16.99 -9.34 17.16
N ARG A 188 16.27 -9.46 16.06
CA ARG A 188 15.50 -10.66 15.68
C ARG A 188 15.91 -11.24 14.33
N LEU A 189 16.76 -10.57 13.56
CA LEU A 189 17.12 -10.99 12.20
C LEU A 189 17.77 -12.38 12.13
N GLU A 190 18.55 -12.76 13.12
CA GLU A 190 19.25 -14.06 13.18
C GLU A 190 18.39 -15.17 13.79
N ARG A 191 17.18 -14.87 14.26
CA ARG A 191 16.29 -15.90 14.83
C ARG A 191 15.87 -16.89 13.75
N PRO A 192 16.00 -18.22 14.01
CA PRO A 192 15.48 -19.22 13.09
C PRO A 192 13.95 -19.24 13.15
N LEU A 193 13.34 -19.70 12.07
CA LEU A 193 11.90 -19.95 12.05
C LEU A 193 11.57 -21.22 12.85
N PRO A 194 10.43 -21.27 13.52
CA PRO A 194 9.94 -22.48 14.14
C PRO A 194 9.67 -23.56 13.08
N ARG A 195 9.70 -24.83 13.50
CA ARG A 195 9.35 -25.93 12.60
C ARG A 195 7.88 -25.89 12.23
N LEU A 196 7.59 -26.26 10.99
CA LEU A 196 6.22 -26.38 10.51
C LEU A 196 5.46 -27.43 11.38
N ARG A 197 4.38 -27.01 12.01
CA ARG A 197 3.58 -27.83 12.90
C ARG A 197 2.86 -28.94 12.12
N ALA A 198 2.62 -30.07 12.76
CA ALA A 198 1.92 -31.19 12.13
C ALA A 198 0.46 -30.86 11.75
N ASP A 199 -0.19 -30.00 12.53
CA ASP A 199 -1.56 -29.50 12.35
C ASP A 199 -1.67 -28.25 11.45
N ALA A 200 -0.59 -27.81 10.79
CA ALA A 200 -0.65 -26.65 9.87
C ALA A 200 -1.68 -26.91 8.75
N PRO A 201 -2.51 -25.91 8.42
CA PRO A 201 -3.65 -26.08 7.50
C PRO A 201 -3.21 -26.05 6.03
N VAL A 202 -2.17 -26.80 5.70
CA VAL A 202 -1.64 -26.91 4.33
C VAL A 202 -1.67 -28.36 3.86
N ARG A 203 -1.86 -28.56 2.59
CA ARG A 203 -1.86 -29.90 1.98
C ARG A 203 -0.47 -30.55 2.02
N PRO A 204 -0.37 -31.87 1.91
CA PRO A 204 0.91 -32.59 1.97
C PRO A 204 1.96 -32.06 0.97
N GLU A 205 1.57 -31.82 -0.28
CA GLU A 205 2.45 -31.27 -1.31
C GLU A 205 2.94 -29.85 -1.00
N ASP A 206 2.08 -29.00 -0.42
CA ASP A 206 2.43 -27.65 -0.01
C ASP A 206 3.27 -27.63 1.26
N ARG A 207 3.09 -28.63 2.13
CA ARG A 207 3.93 -28.86 3.29
C ARG A 207 5.38 -29.15 2.91
N GLU A 208 5.59 -30.04 1.93
CA GLU A 208 6.92 -30.33 1.41
C GLU A 208 7.56 -29.10 0.77
N ARG A 209 6.79 -28.32 0.00
CA ARG A 209 7.21 -27.04 -0.58
C ARG A 209 7.66 -26.08 0.51
N LEU A 210 6.82 -25.83 1.51
CA LEU A 210 7.15 -24.93 2.62
C LEU A 210 8.38 -25.41 3.39
N THR A 211 8.50 -26.70 3.67
CA THR A 211 9.65 -27.24 4.38
C THR A 211 10.95 -26.94 3.64
N ARG A 212 10.99 -27.20 2.34
CA ARG A 212 12.16 -26.86 1.49
C ARG A 212 12.45 -25.36 1.46
N TRP A 213 11.41 -24.54 1.46
CA TRP A 213 11.52 -23.09 1.40
C TRP A 213 12.00 -22.46 2.71
N LEU A 214 11.63 -23.05 3.82
CA LEU A 214 11.91 -22.57 5.17
C LEU A 214 13.14 -23.25 5.79
N GLU A 215 13.72 -24.25 5.13
CA GLU A 215 14.88 -24.97 5.65
C GLU A 215 16.08 -24.03 5.85
N GLY A 216 16.52 -23.91 7.10
CA GLY A 216 17.61 -23.02 7.49
C GLY A 216 17.32 -21.52 7.30
N ALA A 217 16.04 -21.13 7.14
CA ALA A 217 15.66 -19.73 7.01
C ALA A 217 15.74 -19.03 8.38
N THR A 218 16.25 -17.80 8.37
CA THR A 218 16.16 -16.86 9.48
C THR A 218 15.21 -15.72 9.12
N VAL A 219 14.75 -14.98 10.12
CA VAL A 219 13.92 -13.79 9.94
C VAL A 219 14.54 -12.83 8.92
N GLY A 220 15.85 -12.59 9.01
CA GLY A 220 16.58 -11.72 8.08
C GLY A 220 16.59 -12.25 6.65
N ARG A 221 16.78 -13.56 6.43
CA ARG A 221 16.74 -14.16 5.09
C ARG A 221 15.36 -14.04 4.46
N LEU A 222 14.29 -14.21 5.23
CA LEU A 222 12.93 -14.01 4.73
C LEU A 222 12.68 -12.55 4.33
N LEU A 223 13.19 -11.60 5.13
CA LEU A 223 13.08 -10.18 4.80
C LEU A 223 13.77 -9.86 3.47
N GLU A 224 15.01 -10.31 3.27
CA GLU A 224 15.75 -10.07 2.01
C GLU A 224 14.98 -10.65 0.82
N ARG A 225 14.55 -11.90 0.90
CA ARG A 225 13.78 -12.58 -0.14
C ARG A 225 12.50 -11.84 -0.51
N ALA A 226 11.69 -11.44 0.48
CA ALA A 226 10.45 -10.73 0.22
C ALA A 226 10.70 -9.37 -0.46
N PHE A 227 11.79 -8.68 -0.12
CA PHE A 227 12.16 -7.43 -0.78
C PHE A 227 12.82 -7.60 -2.15
N ASP A 228 13.41 -8.75 -2.46
CA ASP A 228 13.76 -9.11 -3.84
C ASP A 228 12.50 -9.26 -4.71
N ALA A 229 11.42 -9.85 -4.16
CA ALA A 229 10.14 -9.92 -4.84
C ALA A 229 9.48 -8.54 -5.01
N VAL A 230 9.63 -7.63 -4.03
CA VAL A 230 9.18 -6.22 -4.15
C VAL A 230 9.94 -5.51 -5.26
N THR A 231 11.25 -5.63 -5.28
CA THR A 231 12.11 -5.00 -6.31
C THR A 231 11.75 -5.48 -7.72
N ALA A 232 11.38 -6.75 -7.84
CA ALA A 232 10.89 -7.37 -9.08
C ALA A 232 9.41 -7.05 -9.39
N ARG A 233 8.72 -6.25 -8.57
CA ARG A 233 7.29 -5.93 -8.71
C ARG A 233 6.35 -7.17 -8.74
N ARG A 234 6.77 -8.29 -8.17
CA ARG A 234 5.91 -9.48 -8.00
C ARG A 234 4.94 -9.30 -6.85
N VAL A 235 5.38 -8.60 -5.81
CA VAL A 235 4.56 -8.20 -4.66
C VAL A 235 4.85 -6.74 -4.28
N LEU A 236 3.92 -6.10 -3.60
CA LEU A 236 4.12 -4.76 -3.04
C LEU A 236 3.84 -4.76 -1.53
N PRO A 237 4.61 -4.00 -0.74
CA PRO A 237 4.27 -3.70 0.64
C PRO A 237 3.09 -2.72 0.70
N SER A 238 2.66 -2.35 1.89
CA SER A 238 1.76 -1.22 2.07
C SER A 238 2.25 -0.03 1.24
N MET A 239 1.36 0.57 0.44
CA MET A 239 1.70 1.75 -0.37
C MET A 239 2.20 2.90 0.50
N ARG A 240 1.82 2.93 1.78
CA ARG A 240 2.32 3.86 2.78
C ARG A 240 3.76 3.56 3.19
N SER A 241 4.16 2.29 3.24
CA SER A 241 5.55 1.91 3.44
C SER A 241 6.44 2.45 2.32
N LEU A 242 6.02 2.32 1.05
CA LEU A 242 6.75 2.92 -0.07
C LEU A 242 6.81 4.44 0.03
N GLN A 243 5.72 5.08 0.47
CA GLN A 243 5.65 6.54 0.58
C GLN A 243 6.43 7.09 1.78
N PHE A 244 6.35 6.46 2.97
CA PHE A 244 6.90 6.99 4.23
C PHE A 244 7.96 6.13 4.89
N GLY A 245 8.29 4.98 4.37
CA GLY A 245 9.29 4.05 4.93
C GLY A 245 10.57 4.77 5.39
N GLY A 246 11.22 4.27 6.43
CA GLY A 246 12.34 4.89 7.10
C GLY A 246 11.93 5.66 8.36
N GLU A 247 12.66 6.71 8.70
CA GLU A 247 12.55 7.49 9.93
C GLU A 247 11.11 7.96 10.25
N ALA A 248 10.34 8.33 9.22
CA ALA A 248 8.98 8.83 9.40
C ALA A 248 8.04 7.77 9.99
N ILE A 249 8.17 6.51 9.57
CA ILE A 249 7.40 5.39 10.13
C ILE A 249 7.98 4.97 11.49
N LEU A 250 9.31 4.90 11.62
CA LEU A 250 9.95 4.53 12.90
C LEU A 250 9.60 5.47 14.04
N ARG A 251 9.35 6.77 13.75
CA ARG A 251 8.89 7.76 14.73
C ARG A 251 7.39 7.73 15.01
N ASN A 252 6.59 7.37 14.02
CA ASN A 252 5.13 7.33 14.12
C ASN A 252 4.59 6.19 13.28
N HIS A 253 4.28 5.07 13.92
CA HIS A 253 3.82 3.84 13.27
C HIS A 253 2.48 4.01 12.53
N ALA A 254 1.63 4.99 12.88
CA ALA A 254 0.41 5.29 12.14
C ALA A 254 0.66 5.53 10.64
N ARG A 255 1.84 6.05 10.29
CA ARG A 255 2.23 6.33 8.90
C ARG A 255 2.46 5.09 8.04
N LEU A 256 2.53 3.90 8.63
CA LEU A 256 2.67 2.64 7.90
C LEU A 256 1.33 2.18 7.34
N PHE A 257 0.23 2.48 8.04
CA PHE A 257 -1.08 1.94 7.74
C PHE A 257 -1.84 2.80 6.74
N ASN A 258 -2.47 2.14 5.77
CA ASN A 258 -3.30 2.81 4.79
C ASN A 258 -4.57 3.36 5.42
N CYS A 259 -5.22 2.57 6.29
CA CYS A 259 -6.54 2.84 6.82
C CYS A 259 -6.71 2.32 8.26
N SER A 260 -7.83 2.73 8.88
CA SER A 260 -8.23 2.35 10.23
C SER A 260 -9.75 2.43 10.39
N PHE A 261 -10.26 1.96 11.53
CA PHE A 261 -11.68 2.10 11.90
C PHE A 261 -11.83 2.26 13.42
N SER A 262 -12.84 3.05 13.84
CA SER A 262 -13.29 3.18 15.23
C SER A 262 -14.77 3.58 15.31
N PRO A 263 -15.56 3.14 16.31
CA PRO A 263 -16.86 3.70 16.61
C PRO A 263 -16.74 5.10 17.22
N VAL A 264 -17.73 5.98 16.97
CA VAL A 264 -17.79 7.31 17.61
C VAL A 264 -18.58 7.20 18.91
N ASP A 265 -17.96 6.71 19.95
CA ASP A 265 -18.59 6.40 21.25
C ASP A 265 -17.87 7.04 22.45
N ARG A 266 -16.86 7.90 22.17
CA ARG A 266 -16.06 8.65 23.15
C ARG A 266 -15.65 10.01 22.60
N VAL A 267 -15.39 10.96 23.47
CA VAL A 267 -15.00 12.33 23.05
C VAL A 267 -13.61 12.36 22.43
N GLU A 268 -12.70 11.55 22.95
CA GLU A 268 -11.32 11.41 22.43
C GLU A 268 -11.27 10.99 20.96
N PHE A 269 -12.32 10.34 20.45
CA PHE A 269 -12.40 9.93 19.04
C PHE A 269 -12.11 11.10 18.10
N PHE A 270 -12.61 12.30 18.34
CA PHE A 270 -12.50 13.41 17.40
C PHE A 270 -11.05 13.87 17.20
N ARG A 271 -10.26 13.96 18.28
CA ARG A 271 -8.83 14.29 18.18
C ARG A 271 -8.04 13.15 17.52
N GLU A 272 -8.34 11.90 17.88
CA GLU A 272 -7.69 10.70 17.33
C GLU A 272 -7.97 10.57 15.82
N TYR A 273 -9.17 10.85 15.40
CA TYR A 273 -9.60 10.89 14.00
C TYR A 273 -8.80 11.92 13.19
N LEU A 274 -8.71 13.17 13.67
CA LEU A 274 -7.96 14.22 12.99
C LEU A 274 -6.45 13.90 12.95
N PHE A 275 -5.89 13.37 14.05
CA PHE A 275 -4.50 12.91 14.10
C PHE A 275 -4.21 11.85 13.04
N LEU A 276 -5.06 10.82 12.90
CA LEU A 276 -4.89 9.77 11.92
C LEU A 276 -4.96 10.29 10.47
N LEU A 277 -5.92 11.16 10.18
CA LEU A 277 -6.02 11.79 8.87
C LEU A 277 -4.76 12.60 8.54
N LEU A 278 -4.24 13.38 9.50
CA LEU A 278 -3.00 14.15 9.35
C LEU A 278 -1.75 13.25 9.26
N ALA A 279 -1.73 12.11 9.94
CA ALA A 279 -0.70 11.09 9.75
C ALA A 279 -0.80 10.42 8.37
N GLY A 280 -1.98 10.53 7.74
CA GLY A 280 -2.29 10.08 6.42
C GLY A 280 -2.93 8.72 6.32
N THR A 281 -3.50 8.26 7.38
CA THR A 281 -4.30 7.06 7.46
C THR A 281 -5.74 7.41 7.08
N GLY A 282 -6.35 6.65 6.19
CA GLY A 282 -7.78 6.75 5.92
C GLY A 282 -8.59 6.24 7.11
N CYS A 283 -9.73 6.85 7.41
CA CYS A 283 -10.50 6.52 8.60
C CYS A 283 -11.91 6.05 8.25
N GLY A 284 -12.23 4.80 8.60
CA GLY A 284 -13.60 4.35 8.77
C GLY A 284 -14.11 4.74 10.16
N PHE A 285 -15.38 5.08 10.27
CA PHE A 285 -16.00 5.34 11.56
C PHE A 285 -17.47 5.00 11.55
N SER A 286 -18.04 4.75 12.73
CA SER A 286 -19.45 4.43 12.87
C SER A 286 -20.19 5.48 13.69
N VAL A 287 -21.23 6.04 13.10
CA VAL A 287 -22.21 6.91 13.76
C VAL A 287 -23.54 6.18 14.02
N GLN A 288 -23.52 4.84 14.08
CA GLN A 288 -24.73 4.10 14.48
C GLN A 288 -25.25 4.63 15.81
N ARG A 289 -26.58 4.65 15.99
CA ARG A 289 -27.22 5.27 17.16
C ARG A 289 -26.64 4.78 18.49
N HIS A 290 -26.47 3.48 18.66
CA HIS A 290 -25.94 2.87 19.88
C HIS A 290 -24.50 3.30 20.21
N HIS A 291 -23.70 3.77 19.23
CA HIS A 291 -22.39 4.39 19.44
C HIS A 291 -22.55 5.84 19.87
N VAL A 292 -23.25 6.65 19.08
CA VAL A 292 -23.40 8.09 19.34
C VAL A 292 -24.12 8.37 20.66
N GLU A 293 -25.06 7.52 21.08
CA GLU A 293 -25.75 7.61 22.37
C GLU A 293 -24.81 7.50 23.59
N ARG A 294 -23.59 7.01 23.42
CA ARG A 294 -22.58 6.97 24.49
C ARG A 294 -21.89 8.32 24.69
N LEU A 295 -21.97 9.22 23.71
CA LEU A 295 -21.44 10.56 23.87
C LEU A 295 -22.23 11.34 24.96
N PRO A 296 -21.57 12.20 25.73
CA PRO A 296 -22.22 12.99 26.77
C PRO A 296 -23.19 14.02 26.17
N VAL A 297 -24.12 14.47 27.00
CA VAL A 297 -24.99 15.61 26.72
C VAL A 297 -24.18 16.89 26.71
N LEU A 298 -24.36 17.73 25.70
CA LEU A 298 -23.80 19.07 25.69
C LEU A 298 -24.57 19.96 26.66
N PRO A 299 -23.95 20.56 27.69
CA PRO A 299 -24.64 21.42 28.63
C PRO A 299 -25.27 22.64 27.96
N VAL A 300 -26.34 23.17 28.57
CA VAL A 300 -26.92 24.45 28.16
C VAL A 300 -25.94 25.58 28.43
N ARG A 301 -25.59 26.32 27.41
CA ARG A 301 -24.80 27.55 27.51
C ARG A 301 -25.77 28.74 27.56
N GLY A 302 -26.04 29.28 28.73
CA GLY A 302 -26.87 30.50 28.88
C GLY A 302 -26.05 31.75 28.75
N GLU A 303 -26.69 32.84 28.27
CA GLU A 303 -26.07 34.17 28.24
C GLU A 303 -25.77 34.71 29.63
N GLU A 304 -26.33 34.09 30.68
CA GLU A 304 -26.19 34.46 32.08
C GLU A 304 -24.89 33.99 32.75
N PHE A 305 -24.10 33.13 32.09
CA PHE A 305 -22.84 32.62 32.64
C PHE A 305 -21.64 33.29 31.95
N GLU A 306 -20.84 34.05 32.72
CA GLU A 306 -19.49 34.42 32.30
C GLU A 306 -18.65 33.14 32.14
N LEU A 307 -18.46 32.73 30.87
CA LEU A 307 -17.61 31.58 30.60
C LEU A 307 -16.13 31.96 30.81
N SER A 308 -15.41 31.14 31.55
CA SER A 308 -13.96 31.29 31.63
C SER A 308 -13.35 31.11 30.22
N VAL A 309 -12.39 31.98 29.90
CA VAL A 309 -11.70 31.94 28.60
C VAL A 309 -10.35 31.25 28.71
N VAL A 310 -10.14 30.23 27.94
CA VAL A 310 -8.87 29.52 27.80
C VAL A 310 -8.18 29.97 26.51
N HIS A 311 -6.99 30.58 26.64
CA HIS A 311 -6.16 30.91 25.50
C HIS A 311 -5.24 29.73 25.12
N HIS A 312 -5.34 29.25 23.90
CA HIS A 312 -4.57 28.10 23.42
C HIS A 312 -3.74 28.42 22.17
N ALA A 313 -2.41 28.27 22.31
CA ALA A 313 -1.50 28.39 21.18
C ALA A 313 -1.38 27.03 20.47
N VAL A 314 -1.89 26.94 19.23
CA VAL A 314 -1.86 25.72 18.44
C VAL A 314 -0.45 25.46 17.93
N THR A 315 0.15 24.34 18.30
CA THR A 315 1.50 23.97 17.86
C THR A 315 1.51 23.51 16.41
N ASP A 316 2.68 23.69 15.73
CA ASP A 316 2.87 23.32 14.33
C ASP A 316 3.20 21.83 14.17
N THR A 317 2.34 20.97 14.72
CA THR A 317 2.43 19.51 14.72
C THR A 317 1.06 18.90 14.38
N ILE A 318 1.03 17.61 13.97
CA ILE A 318 -0.23 16.91 13.74
C ILE A 318 -1.00 16.70 15.05
N GLU A 319 -0.28 16.51 16.16
CA GLU A 319 -0.82 16.42 17.50
C GLU A 319 -1.46 17.75 17.92
N GLY A 320 -0.78 18.89 17.70
CA GLY A 320 -1.32 20.21 18.08
C GLY A 320 -2.58 20.60 17.33
N TRP A 321 -2.74 20.17 16.08
CA TRP A 321 -4.00 20.36 15.36
C TRP A 321 -5.12 19.49 15.94
N ALA A 322 -4.80 18.24 16.29
CA ALA A 322 -5.75 17.30 16.90
C ALA A 322 -6.17 17.76 18.31
N ASP A 323 -5.21 18.26 19.11
CA ASP A 323 -5.46 18.81 20.45
C ASP A 323 -6.32 20.07 20.41
N ALA A 324 -6.20 20.90 19.37
CA ALA A 324 -7.09 22.05 19.17
C ALA A 324 -8.55 21.61 18.96
N LEU A 325 -8.80 20.53 18.23
CA LEU A 325 -10.13 19.96 18.10
C LEU A 325 -10.64 19.35 19.41
N ASP A 326 -9.79 18.61 20.14
CA ASP A 326 -10.15 18.09 21.46
C ASP A 326 -10.56 19.20 22.41
N LEU A 327 -9.77 20.27 22.48
CA LEU A 327 -10.05 21.42 23.33
C LEU A 327 -11.35 22.13 22.95
N LEU A 328 -11.66 22.23 21.65
CA LEU A 328 -12.96 22.76 21.21
C LEU A 328 -14.12 21.86 21.69
N MET A 329 -14.01 20.54 21.51
CA MET A 329 -15.04 19.59 21.98
C MET A 329 -15.24 19.70 23.50
N ARG A 330 -14.15 19.68 24.26
CA ARG A 330 -14.18 19.83 25.74
C ARG A 330 -14.74 21.14 26.17
N SER A 331 -14.46 22.24 25.48
CA SER A 331 -14.97 23.55 25.82
C SER A 331 -16.50 23.61 25.87
N HIS A 332 -17.17 22.83 24.99
CA HIS A 332 -18.62 22.69 24.96
C HIS A 332 -19.16 21.71 26.01
N LEU A 333 -18.37 20.72 26.44
CA LEU A 333 -18.75 19.76 27.48
C LEU A 333 -18.53 20.26 28.88
N GLU A 334 -17.45 21.03 29.11
CA GLU A 334 -17.02 21.54 30.39
C GLU A 334 -17.39 23.01 30.60
N ASN A 335 -18.11 23.59 29.65
CA ASN A 335 -18.71 24.91 29.72
C ASN A 335 -17.70 26.07 29.89
N PHE A 336 -16.69 26.13 29.04
CA PHE A 336 -15.74 27.26 28.94
C PHE A 336 -15.61 27.73 27.47
N LYS A 337 -14.95 28.86 27.23
CA LYS A 337 -14.66 29.40 25.92
C LYS A 337 -13.18 29.19 25.56
N VAL A 338 -12.88 28.88 24.29
CA VAL A 338 -11.50 28.78 23.79
C VAL A 338 -11.20 29.89 22.79
N GLU A 339 -10.06 30.55 22.98
CA GLU A 339 -9.48 31.47 22.01
C GLU A 339 -8.18 30.88 21.45
N PHE A 340 -8.20 30.52 20.18
CA PHE A 340 -7.07 29.87 19.52
C PHE A 340 -6.10 30.90 18.92
N ASN A 341 -4.82 30.72 19.23
CA ASN A 341 -3.72 31.43 18.59
C ASN A 341 -2.99 30.49 17.60
N PHE A 342 -3.04 30.82 16.32
CA PHE A 342 -2.45 30.04 15.23
C PHE A 342 -1.07 30.53 14.77
N SER A 343 -0.47 31.49 15.45
CA SER A 343 0.77 32.17 15.00
C SER A 343 1.98 31.24 14.91
N ALA A 344 1.99 30.15 15.70
CA ALA A 344 3.05 29.14 15.67
C ALA A 344 3.00 28.22 14.43
N ILE A 345 1.86 28.15 13.74
CA ILE A 345 1.73 27.30 12.55
C ILE A 345 2.48 27.91 11.38
N ARG A 346 3.34 27.12 10.75
CA ARG A 346 4.11 27.58 9.57
C ARG A 346 3.21 28.09 8.46
N PRO A 347 3.65 29.12 7.71
CA PRO A 347 2.86 29.68 6.63
C PRO A 347 2.65 28.72 5.49
N ARG A 348 1.58 28.97 4.71
CA ARG A 348 1.27 28.20 3.49
C ARG A 348 2.46 28.17 2.53
N GLY A 349 2.81 27.01 2.01
CA GLY A 349 3.91 26.80 1.07
C GLY A 349 5.25 26.44 1.69
N SER A 350 5.38 26.46 3.01
CA SER A 350 6.59 25.98 3.71
C SER A 350 6.81 24.49 3.46
N ALA A 351 8.08 24.05 3.38
CA ALA A 351 8.42 22.65 3.17
C ALA A 351 8.06 21.78 4.38
N LEU A 352 7.57 20.57 4.11
CA LEU A 352 7.30 19.54 5.12
C LEU A 352 8.47 18.57 5.19
N ARG A 353 9.23 18.60 6.28
CA ARG A 353 10.48 17.84 6.43
C ARG A 353 10.27 16.33 6.52
N THR A 354 9.16 15.84 7.06
CA THR A 354 8.94 14.41 7.36
C THR A 354 8.19 13.66 6.27
N SER A 355 7.34 14.35 5.52
CA SER A 355 6.47 13.71 4.51
C SER A 355 6.76 14.16 3.08
N GLY A 356 7.60 15.18 2.90
CA GLY A 356 7.69 15.91 1.64
C GLY A 356 6.43 16.76 1.39
N GLY A 357 6.47 17.64 0.39
CA GLY A 357 5.37 18.54 0.05
C GLY A 357 5.37 19.85 0.84
N LYS A 358 4.28 20.63 0.67
CA LYS A 358 4.17 22.00 1.21
C LYS A 358 3.02 22.13 2.21
N ALA A 359 3.25 22.91 3.26
CA ALA A 359 2.27 23.16 4.32
C ALA A 359 1.05 23.95 3.82
N PRO A 360 -0.16 23.66 4.33
CA PRO A 360 -1.39 24.38 4.00
C PRO A 360 -1.51 25.76 4.69
N GLY A 361 -0.72 26.00 5.76
CA GLY A 361 -0.94 27.09 6.69
C GLY A 361 -2.10 26.79 7.67
N HIS A 362 -2.48 27.76 8.48
CA HIS A 362 -3.45 27.61 9.56
C HIS A 362 -4.93 27.73 9.13
N LEU A 363 -5.21 28.38 7.99
CA LEU A 363 -6.59 28.72 7.61
C LEU A 363 -7.53 27.52 7.50
N PRO A 364 -7.12 26.34 6.97
CA PRO A 364 -8.00 25.18 6.89
C PRO A 364 -8.44 24.67 8.27
N LEU A 365 -7.54 24.64 9.24
CA LEU A 365 -7.87 24.24 10.61
C LEU A 365 -8.82 25.27 11.25
N LYS A 366 -8.49 26.55 11.14
CA LYS A 366 -9.32 27.62 11.69
C LYS A 366 -10.76 27.53 11.18
N GLN A 367 -10.94 27.36 9.88
CA GLN A 367 -12.28 27.23 9.30
C GLN A 367 -13.01 25.98 9.78
N ALA A 368 -12.32 24.84 9.86
CA ALA A 368 -12.92 23.61 10.37
C ALA A 368 -13.37 23.73 11.82
N LEU A 369 -12.58 24.38 12.68
CA LEU A 369 -12.95 24.61 14.09
C LEU A 369 -14.19 25.51 14.19
N LEU A 370 -14.31 26.56 13.36
CA LEU A 370 -15.50 27.43 13.34
C LEU A 370 -16.75 26.69 12.85
N ASP A 371 -16.62 25.87 11.79
CA ASP A 371 -17.73 25.08 11.26
C ASP A 371 -18.21 24.05 12.32
N ILE A 372 -17.28 23.38 13.00
CA ILE A 372 -17.57 22.41 14.07
C ILE A 372 -18.23 23.13 15.27
N GLU A 373 -17.69 24.26 15.69
CA GLU A 373 -18.28 25.06 16.78
C GLU A 373 -19.75 25.40 16.49
N SER A 374 -20.06 25.78 15.25
CA SER A 374 -21.45 26.04 14.82
C SER A 374 -22.37 24.84 14.98
N VAL A 375 -21.86 23.60 14.73
CA VAL A 375 -22.64 22.37 14.97
C VAL A 375 -22.89 22.17 16.46
N LEU A 376 -21.84 22.32 17.30
CA LEU A 376 -21.91 22.13 18.75
C LEU A 376 -22.86 23.13 19.40
N GLN A 377 -22.85 24.41 18.98
CA GLN A 377 -23.76 25.44 19.45
C GLN A 377 -25.24 25.10 19.22
N ARG A 378 -25.57 24.54 18.04
CA ARG A 378 -26.94 24.12 17.73
C ARG A 378 -27.38 22.87 18.51
N ALA A 379 -26.45 22.09 19.03
CA ALA A 379 -26.73 20.88 19.80
C ALA A 379 -26.75 21.11 21.32
N THR A 380 -26.59 22.35 21.78
CA THR A 380 -26.61 22.72 23.21
C THR A 380 -27.88 22.21 23.89
N GLY A 381 -27.75 21.62 25.08
CA GLY A 381 -28.84 21.08 25.90
C GLY A 381 -29.24 19.65 25.57
N ARG A 382 -28.62 19.01 24.62
CA ARG A 382 -28.94 17.63 24.19
C ARG A 382 -27.69 16.85 23.74
N LYS A 383 -27.87 15.58 23.47
CA LYS A 383 -26.86 14.78 22.77
C LYS A 383 -26.77 15.15 21.30
N LEU A 384 -25.57 14.95 20.72
CA LEU A 384 -25.37 15.02 19.28
C LEU A 384 -26.16 13.92 18.56
N ARG A 385 -26.73 14.23 17.42
CA ARG A 385 -27.37 13.25 16.51
C ARG A 385 -26.30 12.63 15.60
N PRO A 386 -26.53 11.42 15.05
CA PRO A 386 -25.62 10.78 14.10
C PRO A 386 -25.17 11.69 12.96
N ILE A 387 -26.09 12.43 12.34
CA ILE A 387 -25.81 13.36 11.24
C ILE A 387 -24.91 14.54 11.68
N GLU A 388 -25.04 15.01 12.92
CA GLU A 388 -24.21 16.09 13.44
C GLU A 388 -22.78 15.59 13.73
N VAL A 389 -22.64 14.40 14.30
CA VAL A 389 -21.36 13.73 14.50
C VAL A 389 -20.67 13.50 13.15
N TYR A 390 -21.43 13.03 12.16
CA TYR A 390 -20.96 12.86 10.78
C TYR A 390 -20.43 14.18 10.20
N ASP A 391 -21.19 15.28 10.29
CA ASP A 391 -20.77 16.58 9.77
C ASP A 391 -19.52 17.14 10.50
N ILE A 392 -19.37 16.94 11.82
CA ILE A 392 -18.16 17.26 12.58
C ILE A 392 -16.93 16.52 11.98
N CYS A 393 -17.06 15.22 11.75
CA CYS A 393 -16.00 14.43 11.12
C CYS A 393 -15.66 14.93 9.71
N MET A 394 -16.67 15.35 8.93
CA MET A 394 -16.47 15.85 7.57
C MET A 394 -15.77 17.21 7.56
N PHE A 395 -16.10 18.12 8.46
CA PHE A 395 -15.39 19.40 8.59
C PHE A 395 -13.94 19.18 9.01
N ALA A 396 -13.66 18.29 9.96
CA ALA A 396 -12.31 17.91 10.34
C ALA A 396 -11.52 17.32 9.15
N ALA A 397 -12.13 16.42 8.37
CA ALA A 397 -11.52 15.83 7.18
C ALA A 397 -11.17 16.87 6.11
N ARG A 398 -12.03 17.87 5.86
CA ARG A 398 -11.76 18.96 4.90
C ARG A 398 -10.54 19.80 5.26
N SER A 399 -10.22 19.98 6.55
CA SER A 399 -9.01 20.67 6.96
C SER A 399 -7.73 20.01 6.46
N VAL A 400 -7.76 18.69 6.33
CA VAL A 400 -6.64 17.89 5.82
C VAL A 400 -6.57 17.93 4.29
N LEU A 401 -7.73 17.90 3.61
CA LEU A 401 -7.80 17.92 2.14
C LEU A 401 -7.24 19.21 1.55
N SER A 402 -7.53 20.36 2.17
CA SER A 402 -7.10 21.66 1.68
C SER A 402 -5.58 21.87 1.72
N GLY A 403 -4.86 21.05 2.47
CA GLY A 403 -3.40 21.10 2.59
C GLY A 403 -2.61 20.56 1.40
N GLY A 404 -3.25 19.94 0.43
CA GLY A 404 -2.58 19.43 -0.78
C GLY A 404 -1.63 18.26 -0.56
N ILE A 405 -1.52 17.74 0.68
CA ILE A 405 -0.61 16.64 1.01
C ILE A 405 -1.33 15.30 0.95
N ARG A 406 -2.65 15.28 1.16
CA ARG A 406 -3.46 14.07 1.18
C ARG A 406 -4.92 14.33 0.92
N ARG A 407 -5.56 13.31 0.36
CA ARG A 407 -6.99 13.10 0.47
C ARG A 407 -7.26 12.33 1.75
N SER A 408 -8.18 12.83 2.56
CA SER A 408 -8.81 12.01 3.58
C SER A 408 -9.75 11.05 2.85
N ALA A 409 -9.40 9.76 2.79
CA ALA A 409 -10.37 8.74 2.46
C ALA A 409 -11.10 8.38 3.74
N THR A 410 -12.43 8.52 3.75
CA THR A 410 -13.25 8.13 4.91
C THR A 410 -14.44 7.30 4.49
N ILE A 411 -14.93 6.45 5.39
CA ILE A 411 -16.23 5.79 5.29
C ILE A 411 -17.00 6.01 6.59
N CYS A 412 -18.26 6.37 6.46
CA CYS A 412 -19.20 6.49 7.58
C CYS A 412 -20.16 5.32 7.57
N LEU A 413 -20.17 4.51 8.63
CA LEU A 413 -21.17 3.48 8.86
C LEU A 413 -22.31 4.03 9.74
N PHE A 414 -23.56 3.72 9.39
CA PHE A 414 -24.72 4.24 10.09
C PHE A 414 -25.82 3.20 10.24
N SER A 415 -26.78 3.42 11.15
CA SER A 415 -27.92 2.54 11.39
C SER A 415 -28.86 2.56 10.18
N PRO A 416 -29.31 1.41 9.65
CA PRO A 416 -30.03 1.33 8.37
C PRO A 416 -31.41 2.01 8.40
N ASP A 417 -31.96 2.27 9.57
CA ASP A 417 -33.22 2.97 9.83
C ASP A 417 -33.05 4.46 10.17
N ASP A 418 -31.82 5.01 10.03
CA ASP A 418 -31.56 6.43 10.24
C ASP A 418 -31.87 7.24 8.98
N GLU A 419 -33.04 7.88 8.97
CA GLU A 419 -33.55 8.65 7.84
C GLU A 419 -32.65 9.84 7.47
N GLU A 420 -32.06 10.54 8.47
CA GLU A 420 -31.17 11.68 8.22
C GLU A 420 -29.87 11.23 7.56
N MET A 421 -29.32 10.10 7.99
CA MET A 421 -28.12 9.53 7.40
C MET A 421 -28.39 8.90 6.03
N MET A 422 -29.53 8.25 5.83
CA MET A 422 -29.93 7.72 4.52
C MET A 422 -30.04 8.86 3.49
N ALA A 423 -30.61 10.01 3.89
CA ALA A 423 -30.77 11.17 3.03
C ALA A 423 -29.56 12.10 2.97
N ALA A 424 -28.46 11.80 3.70
CA ALA A 424 -27.32 12.70 3.86
C ALA A 424 -26.69 13.16 2.53
N LYS A 425 -26.77 12.32 1.49
CA LYS A 425 -26.23 12.59 0.15
C LYS A 425 -27.26 12.41 -0.94
N THR A 426 -28.48 12.86 -0.72
CA THR A 426 -29.57 12.89 -1.72
C THR A 426 -29.88 14.32 -2.15
N GLY A 427 -30.49 14.50 -3.30
CA GLY A 427 -30.84 15.79 -3.87
C GLY A 427 -29.62 16.70 -4.10
N ASN A 428 -29.72 18.00 -3.84
CA ASN A 428 -28.65 18.99 -4.03
C ASN A 428 -27.68 19.05 -2.82
N TRP A 429 -27.31 17.89 -2.26
CA TRP A 429 -26.42 17.83 -1.08
C TRP A 429 -25.06 18.47 -1.30
N PHE A 430 -24.49 18.35 -2.50
CA PHE A 430 -23.17 18.89 -2.85
C PHE A 430 -23.11 20.43 -2.82
N GLU A 431 -24.24 21.12 -2.99
CA GLU A 431 -24.33 22.57 -2.81
C GLU A 431 -24.58 22.96 -1.35
N LYS A 432 -25.48 22.24 -0.68
CA LYS A 432 -25.90 22.54 0.71
C LYS A 432 -24.92 22.05 1.77
N ASN A 433 -24.31 20.90 1.54
CA ASN A 433 -23.44 20.21 2.49
C ASN A 433 -22.16 19.69 1.76
N PRO A 434 -21.37 20.56 1.13
CA PRO A 434 -20.21 20.15 0.33
C PRO A 434 -19.13 19.42 1.14
N GLN A 435 -19.12 19.56 2.48
CA GLN A 435 -18.23 18.79 3.37
C GLN A 435 -18.46 17.28 3.27
N ARG A 436 -19.68 16.82 3.00
CA ARG A 436 -20.05 15.41 2.92
C ARG A 436 -19.40 14.65 1.76
N SER A 437 -18.77 15.38 0.80
CA SER A 437 -17.96 14.78 -0.27
C SER A 437 -16.68 14.10 0.24
N ALA A 438 -16.31 14.29 1.51
CA ALA A 438 -15.09 13.74 2.07
C ALA A 438 -15.21 12.24 2.51
N SER A 439 -16.40 11.63 2.42
CA SER A 439 -16.61 10.22 2.80
C SER A 439 -17.50 9.46 1.82
N ASN A 440 -17.39 8.13 1.86
CA ASN A 440 -18.45 7.22 1.44
C ASN A 440 -19.33 6.90 2.66
N ASN A 441 -20.62 6.63 2.43
CA ASN A 441 -21.55 6.26 3.49
C ASN A 441 -22.13 4.87 3.22
N SER A 442 -22.18 4.02 4.24
CA SER A 442 -22.80 2.69 4.13
C SER A 442 -23.70 2.37 5.32
N ALA A 443 -24.86 1.82 5.04
CA ALA A 443 -25.79 1.33 6.07
C ALA A 443 -25.33 -0.05 6.55
N VAL A 444 -25.33 -0.27 7.87
CA VAL A 444 -25.00 -1.56 8.47
C VAL A 444 -26.24 -2.43 8.52
N LEU A 445 -26.27 -3.51 7.75
CA LEU A 445 -27.37 -4.45 7.64
C LEU A 445 -27.03 -5.77 8.33
N PRO A 446 -27.83 -6.20 9.32
CA PRO A 446 -27.65 -7.52 9.92
C PRO A 446 -27.97 -8.63 8.90
N ARG A 447 -27.08 -9.64 8.78
CA ARG A 447 -27.29 -10.79 7.87
C ARG A 447 -28.48 -11.67 8.32
N THR A 448 -28.77 -11.69 9.61
CA THR A 448 -29.80 -12.54 10.24
C THR A 448 -31.22 -12.02 10.06
N VAL A 449 -31.43 -10.83 9.53
CA VAL A 449 -32.74 -10.23 9.31
C VAL A 449 -33.30 -10.70 7.97
N ASP A 450 -34.51 -11.28 7.95
CA ASP A 450 -35.16 -11.75 6.73
C ASP A 450 -36.03 -10.68 6.04
N ASP A 451 -36.42 -9.61 6.75
CA ASP A 451 -37.15 -8.49 6.20
C ASP A 451 -36.24 -7.60 5.33
N ASP A 452 -36.53 -7.55 4.04
CA ASP A 452 -35.75 -6.79 3.08
C ASP A 452 -36.22 -5.34 2.90
N THR A 453 -37.19 -4.88 3.64
CA THR A 453 -37.85 -3.56 3.49
C THR A 453 -36.81 -2.43 3.58
N LEU A 454 -35.93 -2.43 4.60
CA LEU A 454 -34.91 -1.41 4.75
C LEU A 454 -33.84 -1.51 3.64
N PHE A 455 -33.46 -2.73 3.28
CA PHE A 455 -32.51 -2.95 2.18
C PHE A 455 -33.06 -2.39 0.87
N ARG A 456 -34.33 -2.66 0.53
CA ARG A 456 -34.93 -2.14 -0.71
C ARG A 456 -35.03 -0.62 -0.74
N ARG A 457 -35.29 0.02 0.39
CA ARG A 457 -35.28 1.49 0.49
C ARG A 457 -33.89 2.08 0.26
N LEU A 458 -32.88 1.53 0.92
CA LEU A 458 -31.49 1.91 0.75
C LEU A 458 -31.02 1.67 -0.69
N PHE A 459 -31.44 0.53 -1.28
CA PHE A 459 -31.10 0.18 -2.66
C PHE A 459 -31.71 1.16 -3.68
N ALA A 460 -32.91 1.64 -3.43
CA ALA A 460 -33.55 2.66 -4.28
C ALA A 460 -32.77 3.99 -4.23
N ALA A 461 -32.35 4.43 -3.04
CA ALA A 461 -31.52 5.62 -2.88
C ALA A 461 -30.14 5.46 -3.56
N GLN A 462 -29.50 4.31 -3.40
CA GLN A 462 -28.23 4.00 -4.01
C GLN A 462 -28.31 3.95 -5.55
N LYS A 463 -29.40 3.41 -6.12
CA LYS A 463 -29.64 3.41 -7.55
C LYS A 463 -29.74 4.84 -8.12
N GLU A 464 -30.38 5.76 -7.39
CA GLU A 464 -30.61 7.13 -7.83
C GLU A 464 -29.38 8.04 -7.63
N PHE A 465 -28.70 7.94 -6.47
CA PHE A 465 -27.67 8.87 -6.05
C PHE A 465 -26.26 8.26 -5.98
N GLY A 466 -26.11 6.94 -6.16
CA GLY A 466 -24.83 6.23 -6.00
C GLY A 466 -24.42 5.96 -4.55
N GLU A 467 -25.21 6.43 -3.57
CA GLU A 467 -25.07 6.20 -2.14
C GLU A 467 -26.46 6.13 -1.45
N PRO A 468 -26.55 5.49 -0.28
CA PRO A 468 -25.50 4.80 0.47
C PRO A 468 -25.14 3.42 -0.09
N GLY A 469 -23.91 2.94 0.27
CA GLY A 469 -23.54 1.54 0.09
C GLY A 469 -24.14 0.63 1.16
N PHE A 470 -23.82 -0.67 1.08
CA PHE A 470 -24.27 -1.70 2.02
C PHE A 470 -23.08 -2.33 2.73
N TYR A 471 -23.21 -2.53 4.04
CA TYR A 471 -22.27 -3.27 4.86
C TYR A 471 -23.01 -4.33 5.67
N PHE A 472 -22.85 -5.60 5.30
CA PHE A 472 -23.48 -6.73 5.98
C PHE A 472 -22.61 -7.18 7.16
N ALA A 473 -23.16 -7.22 8.37
CA ALA A 473 -22.45 -7.56 9.59
C ALA A 473 -23.33 -8.38 10.54
N ASP A 474 -22.69 -9.28 11.29
CA ASP A 474 -23.38 -10.12 12.30
C ASP A 474 -23.40 -9.47 13.67
N HIS A 475 -22.60 -8.43 13.87
CA HIS A 475 -22.57 -7.67 15.12
C HIS A 475 -22.48 -6.16 14.82
N PRO A 476 -23.18 -5.31 15.57
CA PRO A 476 -23.26 -3.87 15.30
C PRO A 476 -21.94 -3.12 15.52
N ASP A 477 -20.99 -3.68 16.30
CA ASP A 477 -19.66 -3.10 16.51
C ASP A 477 -18.66 -3.45 15.39
N TYR A 478 -19.02 -4.33 14.45
CA TYR A 478 -18.18 -4.63 13.32
C TYR A 478 -18.20 -3.50 12.30
N GLY A 479 -17.02 -3.22 11.76
CA GLY A 479 -16.89 -2.19 10.76
C GLY A 479 -15.74 -2.46 9.80
N CYS A 480 -15.45 -1.47 8.97
CA CYS A 480 -14.44 -1.60 7.93
C CYS A 480 -13.65 -0.30 7.72
N ASN A 481 -12.53 -0.43 7.05
CA ASN A 481 -11.76 0.70 6.55
C ASN A 481 -12.45 1.37 5.34
N PRO A 482 -12.03 2.58 4.91
CA PRO A 482 -12.68 3.34 3.83
C PRO A 482 -12.92 2.61 2.52
N CYS A 483 -12.05 1.69 2.16
CA CYS A 483 -12.20 0.88 0.94
C CYS A 483 -12.93 -0.44 1.20
N CYS A 484 -13.36 -0.69 2.43
CA CYS A 484 -14.18 -1.83 2.85
C CYS A 484 -13.55 -3.22 2.61
N GLU A 485 -12.20 -3.32 2.46
CA GLU A 485 -11.54 -4.62 2.28
C GLU A 485 -11.15 -5.31 3.60
N ILE A 486 -11.01 -4.57 4.70
CA ILE A 486 -10.59 -5.10 6.00
C ILE A 486 -11.75 -5.01 7.00
N GLY A 487 -12.18 -6.16 7.51
CA GLY A 487 -13.11 -6.24 8.64
C GLY A 487 -12.41 -5.92 9.95
N LEU A 488 -12.97 -5.01 10.75
CA LEU A 488 -12.37 -4.44 11.96
C LEU A 488 -13.36 -4.48 13.13
N HIS A 489 -12.85 -4.84 14.32
CA HIS A 489 -13.61 -4.89 15.58
C HIS A 489 -12.81 -4.18 16.70
N PRO A 490 -12.78 -2.84 16.70
CA PRO A 490 -11.98 -2.04 17.63
C PRO A 490 -12.62 -1.89 19.01
N VAL A 491 -13.14 -2.98 19.54
CA VAL A 491 -13.84 -3.03 20.84
C VAL A 491 -13.27 -4.14 21.71
N ILE A 492 -13.10 -3.87 22.98
CA ILE A 492 -12.79 -4.83 24.03
C ILE A 492 -14.02 -4.93 24.94
N GLY A 493 -14.48 -6.11 25.22
CA GLY A 493 -15.63 -6.39 26.10
C GLY A 493 -15.37 -7.66 26.91
N GLY A 494 -15.77 -8.81 26.39
CA GLY A 494 -15.59 -10.10 27.06
C GLY A 494 -14.14 -10.49 27.36
N GLU A 495 -13.15 -9.87 26.71
CA GLU A 495 -11.73 -10.08 27.04
C GLU A 495 -11.37 -9.57 28.43
N LEU A 496 -12.15 -8.67 29.03
CA LEU A 496 -11.92 -8.17 30.40
C LEU A 496 -12.31 -9.18 31.49
N ASP A 497 -12.98 -10.25 31.13
CA ASP A 497 -13.23 -11.40 32.03
C ASP A 497 -12.01 -12.34 32.12
N ASP A 498 -10.98 -12.15 31.28
CA ASP A 498 -9.73 -12.94 31.27
C ASP A 498 -8.60 -12.14 31.92
N GLU A 499 -8.14 -12.60 33.09
CA GLU A 499 -7.07 -11.96 33.86
C GLU A 499 -5.76 -11.80 33.05
N VAL A 500 -5.48 -12.72 32.10
CA VAL A 500 -4.27 -12.65 31.26
C VAL A 500 -4.40 -11.47 30.28
N GLU A 501 -5.57 -11.28 29.67
CA GLU A 501 -5.80 -10.15 28.76
C GLU A 501 -5.84 -8.83 29.51
N VAL A 502 -6.43 -8.77 30.70
CA VAL A 502 -6.38 -7.63 31.59
C VAL A 502 -4.92 -7.27 31.96
N ALA A 503 -4.12 -8.26 32.34
CA ALA A 503 -2.70 -8.05 32.66
C ALA A 503 -1.92 -7.48 31.45
N LYS A 504 -2.19 -7.94 30.24
CA LYS A 504 -1.59 -7.37 29.00
C LYS A 504 -1.99 -5.92 28.79
N LEU A 505 -3.27 -5.58 28.95
CA LEU A 505 -3.76 -4.21 28.81
C LEU A 505 -3.12 -3.28 29.85
N ARG A 506 -2.98 -3.76 31.10
CA ARG A 506 -2.26 -3.05 32.19
C ARG A 506 -0.78 -2.85 31.87
N ALA A 507 -0.12 -3.87 31.32
CA ALA A 507 1.29 -3.80 30.91
C ALA A 507 1.52 -2.76 29.79
N LEU A 508 0.51 -2.49 28.97
CA LEU A 508 0.53 -1.43 27.94
C LEU A 508 0.28 -0.02 28.52
N GLY A 509 0.03 0.09 29.84
CA GLY A 509 -0.17 1.38 30.53
C GLY A 509 -1.63 1.80 30.70
N TYR A 510 -2.61 0.94 30.48
CA TYR A 510 -4.01 1.28 30.74
C TYR A 510 -4.30 1.31 32.24
N THR A 511 -4.84 2.43 32.74
CA THR A 511 -5.13 2.66 34.16
C THR A 511 -6.63 2.75 34.49
N GLY A 512 -7.50 2.76 33.45
CA GLY A 512 -8.94 2.89 33.63
C GLY A 512 -9.64 1.63 34.17
N SER A 513 -10.97 1.64 34.23
CA SER A 513 -11.76 0.48 34.69
C SER A 513 -11.62 -0.72 33.77
N VAL A 514 -11.55 -1.91 34.40
CA VAL A 514 -11.58 -3.24 33.74
C VAL A 514 -12.63 -4.15 34.39
N GLU A 515 -13.60 -3.56 35.09
CA GLU A 515 -14.70 -4.32 35.71
C GLU A 515 -15.49 -5.12 34.67
N PRO A 516 -16.05 -6.29 35.02
CA PRO A 516 -16.93 -7.04 34.16
C PRO A 516 -18.06 -6.18 33.57
N GLY A 517 -18.29 -6.33 32.26
CA GLY A 517 -19.26 -5.49 31.54
C GLY A 517 -18.74 -4.12 31.09
N THR A 518 -17.51 -3.74 31.42
CA THR A 518 -16.86 -2.56 30.83
C THR A 518 -16.66 -2.81 29.34
N ARG A 519 -16.94 -1.78 28.54
CA ARG A 519 -16.66 -1.78 27.09
C ARG A 519 -15.66 -0.68 26.78
N LEU A 520 -14.53 -1.05 26.21
CA LEU A 520 -13.48 -0.13 25.80
C LEU A 520 -13.39 -0.14 24.26
N SER A 521 -13.21 1.02 23.67
CA SER A 521 -13.03 1.18 22.23
C SER A 521 -11.76 1.98 21.91
N GLY A 522 -11.20 1.72 20.73
CA GLY A 522 -10.01 2.37 20.23
C GLY A 522 -10.00 2.37 18.71
N TRP A 523 -8.80 2.41 18.12
CA TRP A 523 -8.60 2.31 16.69
C TRP A 523 -7.97 0.98 16.31
N GLN A 524 -8.50 0.35 15.27
CA GLN A 524 -7.87 -0.82 14.68
C GLN A 524 -7.38 -0.49 13.27
N MET A 525 -6.14 -0.91 12.94
CA MET A 525 -5.46 -0.54 11.71
C MET A 525 -5.59 -1.64 10.65
N CYS A 526 -5.71 -1.25 9.39
CA CYS A 526 -5.53 -2.17 8.28
C CYS A 526 -4.03 -2.31 7.93
N ASN A 527 -3.62 -3.52 7.58
CA ASN A 527 -2.24 -3.83 7.20
C ASN A 527 -2.25 -4.58 5.86
N LEU A 528 -1.72 -3.96 4.82
CA LEU A 528 -1.94 -4.38 3.45
C LEU A 528 -0.62 -4.73 2.73
N SER A 529 -0.67 -5.78 1.92
CA SER A 529 0.31 -6.12 0.88
C SER A 529 -0.43 -6.55 -0.39
N THR A 530 0.26 -6.63 -1.54
CA THR A 530 -0.39 -6.89 -2.82
C THR A 530 0.43 -7.86 -3.65
N ILE A 531 -0.20 -8.87 -4.23
CA ILE A 531 0.36 -9.79 -5.22
C ILE A 531 0.05 -9.26 -6.61
N ASN A 532 1.03 -9.28 -7.52
CA ASN A 532 0.85 -8.94 -8.92
C ASN A 532 0.35 -10.15 -9.70
N GLY A 533 -0.97 -10.27 -9.86
CA GLY A 533 -1.61 -11.34 -10.60
C GLY A 533 -1.35 -11.33 -12.11
N ALA A 534 -1.13 -10.14 -12.68
CA ALA A 534 -0.83 -10.00 -14.11
C ALA A 534 0.57 -10.55 -14.48
N ALA A 535 1.49 -10.64 -13.54
CA ALA A 535 2.85 -11.13 -13.77
C ALA A 535 3.00 -12.64 -13.56
N LEU A 536 1.93 -13.37 -13.28
CA LEU A 536 1.97 -14.80 -12.99
C LEU A 536 1.92 -15.62 -14.30
N HIS A 537 2.80 -16.60 -14.42
CA HIS A 537 2.80 -17.53 -15.54
C HIS A 537 2.27 -18.92 -15.17
N ASN A 538 2.20 -19.24 -13.88
CA ASN A 538 1.74 -20.53 -13.36
C ASN A 538 1.38 -20.42 -11.86
N THR A 539 0.75 -21.49 -11.34
CA THR A 539 0.33 -21.57 -9.94
C THR A 539 1.51 -21.58 -8.95
N GLU A 540 2.70 -22.05 -9.35
CA GLU A 540 3.89 -22.05 -8.50
C GLU A 540 4.36 -20.62 -8.18
N GLU A 541 4.33 -19.74 -9.18
CA GLU A 541 4.65 -18.32 -9.00
C GLU A 541 3.60 -17.62 -8.11
N PHE A 542 2.33 -17.99 -8.23
CA PHE A 542 1.29 -17.51 -7.33
C PHE A 542 1.56 -17.92 -5.88
N PHE A 543 1.86 -19.19 -5.61
CA PHE A 543 2.18 -19.66 -4.26
C PHE A 543 3.45 -19.00 -3.69
N ALA A 544 4.46 -18.80 -4.53
CA ALA A 544 5.65 -18.05 -4.17
C ALA A 544 5.32 -16.62 -3.73
N SER A 545 4.46 -15.95 -4.50
CA SER A 545 4.03 -14.58 -4.23
C SER A 545 3.15 -14.48 -2.98
N CYS A 546 2.32 -15.50 -2.70
CA CYS A 546 1.55 -15.61 -1.45
C CYS A 546 2.48 -15.63 -0.23
N ILE A 547 3.56 -16.41 -0.29
CA ILE A 547 4.57 -16.49 0.78
C ILE A 547 5.26 -15.14 0.96
N ASP A 548 5.74 -14.52 -0.12
CA ASP A 548 6.46 -13.25 -0.07
C ASP A 548 5.57 -12.11 0.46
N ALA A 549 4.30 -12.04 0.05
CA ALA A 549 3.33 -11.07 0.54
C ALA A 549 2.96 -11.28 2.01
N ALA A 550 2.85 -12.53 2.47
CA ALA A 550 2.62 -12.87 3.87
C ALA A 550 3.79 -12.44 4.76
N ILE A 551 5.03 -12.63 4.30
CA ILE A 551 6.23 -12.19 5.01
C ILE A 551 6.19 -10.68 5.22
N ILE A 552 5.93 -9.89 4.16
CA ILE A 552 5.83 -8.44 4.23
C ILE A 552 4.74 -8.01 5.20
N GLY A 553 3.52 -8.55 5.06
CA GLY A 553 2.40 -8.23 5.93
C GLY A 553 2.69 -8.52 7.40
N THR A 554 3.37 -9.64 7.69
CA THR A 554 3.72 -10.04 9.06
C THR A 554 4.74 -9.07 9.69
N PHE A 555 5.74 -8.63 8.95
CA PHE A 555 6.65 -7.58 9.43
C PHE A 555 5.91 -6.26 9.72
N GLN A 556 5.00 -5.87 8.86
CA GLN A 556 4.22 -4.64 9.04
C GLN A 556 3.28 -4.71 10.25
N ALA A 557 2.74 -5.89 10.61
CA ALA A 557 1.83 -6.07 11.75
C ALA A 557 2.46 -5.77 13.11
N ALA A 558 3.79 -5.76 13.21
CA ALA A 558 4.51 -5.47 14.45
C ALA A 558 4.58 -3.97 14.81
N TYR A 559 4.19 -3.08 13.91
CA TYR A 559 4.26 -1.62 14.11
C TYR A 559 3.00 -1.12 14.84
N THR A 560 2.88 -1.41 16.13
CA THR A 560 1.66 -1.13 16.92
C THR A 560 1.80 0.04 17.88
N ASP A 561 3.01 0.59 18.06
CA ASP A 561 3.25 1.67 18.99
C ASP A 561 2.87 3.04 18.40
N ILE A 562 1.69 3.52 18.79
CA ILE A 562 1.12 4.82 18.41
C ILE A 562 0.69 5.53 19.68
N PRO A 563 1.61 6.18 20.42
CA PRO A 563 1.35 6.70 21.78
C PRO A 563 0.17 7.66 21.87
N TYR A 564 -0.06 8.49 20.85
CA TYR A 564 -1.17 9.44 20.80
C TYR A 564 -2.55 8.78 20.86
N LEU A 565 -2.68 7.54 20.37
CA LEU A 565 -3.93 6.77 20.38
C LEU A 565 -4.11 5.91 21.65
N GLY A 566 -3.09 5.85 22.48
CA GLY A 566 -3.13 5.20 23.79
C GLY A 566 -3.11 3.66 23.78
N PRO A 567 -3.14 3.07 24.98
CA PRO A 567 -2.92 1.64 25.22
C PRO A 567 -4.03 0.73 24.67
N ILE A 568 -5.28 1.20 24.62
CA ILE A 568 -6.41 0.41 24.07
C ILE A 568 -6.18 0.16 22.59
N THR A 569 -5.83 1.18 21.82
CA THR A 569 -5.51 1.05 20.39
C THR A 569 -4.35 0.09 20.17
N ARG A 570 -3.29 0.19 20.96
CA ARG A 570 -2.16 -0.73 20.88
C ARG A 570 -2.58 -2.17 21.15
N TYR A 571 -3.30 -2.41 22.25
CA TYR A 571 -3.82 -3.73 22.59
C TYR A 571 -4.67 -4.35 21.47
N LEU A 572 -5.59 -3.59 20.88
CA LEU A 572 -6.46 -4.06 19.79
C LEU A 572 -5.68 -4.50 18.55
N ASN A 573 -4.64 -3.75 18.19
CA ASN A 573 -3.80 -4.08 17.06
C ASN A 573 -2.87 -5.28 17.35
N GLU A 574 -2.35 -5.41 18.58
CA GLU A 574 -1.58 -6.58 19.00
C GLU A 574 -2.47 -7.82 19.20
N ARG A 575 -3.74 -7.64 19.60
CA ARG A 575 -4.72 -8.73 19.77
C ARG A 575 -4.97 -9.48 18.47
N ASP A 576 -5.27 -8.75 17.41
CA ASP A 576 -5.71 -9.34 16.14
C ASP A 576 -4.58 -9.44 15.10
N ALA A 577 -3.55 -8.60 15.19
CA ALA A 577 -2.36 -8.55 14.33
C ALA A 577 -2.69 -8.70 12.82
N LEU A 578 -3.75 -8.03 12.36
CA LEU A 578 -4.38 -8.24 11.06
C LEU A 578 -3.41 -8.08 9.89
N LEU A 579 -3.55 -8.95 8.90
CA LEU A 579 -2.99 -8.81 7.56
C LEU A 579 -4.13 -8.60 6.55
N GLY A 580 -3.77 -8.04 5.39
CA GLY A 580 -4.64 -7.96 4.22
C GLY A 580 -3.78 -8.22 2.98
N VAL A 581 -3.45 -9.50 2.75
CA VAL A 581 -2.78 -9.91 1.50
C VAL A 581 -3.81 -9.87 0.39
N SER A 582 -3.62 -8.97 -0.55
CA SER A 582 -4.49 -8.72 -1.69
C SER A 582 -3.87 -9.23 -2.98
N ILE A 583 -4.70 -9.44 -3.99
CA ILE A 583 -4.29 -9.78 -5.36
C ILE A 583 -4.78 -8.67 -6.29
N CYS A 584 -3.89 -8.18 -7.14
CA CYS A 584 -4.18 -7.24 -8.21
C CYS A 584 -4.15 -8.00 -9.55
N GLY A 585 -5.07 -7.72 -10.48
CA GLY A 585 -5.06 -8.35 -11.79
C GLY A 585 -5.76 -9.71 -11.86
N PHE A 586 -6.86 -9.89 -11.14
CA PHE A 586 -7.68 -11.11 -11.27
C PHE A 586 -8.11 -11.36 -12.72
N MET A 587 -8.57 -10.31 -13.38
CA MET A 587 -9.07 -10.38 -14.75
C MET A 587 -7.97 -10.41 -15.81
N ASP A 588 -6.70 -10.17 -15.42
CA ASP A 588 -5.54 -10.39 -16.31
C ASP A 588 -5.21 -11.87 -16.46
N ASN A 589 -5.44 -12.66 -15.41
CA ASN A 589 -5.05 -14.07 -15.33
C ASN A 589 -6.17 -14.94 -14.73
N PRO A 590 -7.36 -14.97 -15.39
CA PRO A 590 -8.55 -15.60 -14.83
C PRO A 590 -8.40 -17.11 -14.60
N GLU A 591 -7.63 -17.82 -15.42
CA GLU A 591 -7.43 -19.27 -15.32
C GLU A 591 -6.72 -19.67 -14.02
N ILE A 592 -5.78 -18.86 -13.54
CA ILE A 592 -5.07 -19.10 -12.28
C ILE A 592 -5.89 -18.56 -11.09
N LEU A 593 -6.41 -17.32 -11.21
CA LEU A 593 -6.89 -16.54 -10.08
C LEU A 593 -8.39 -16.73 -9.78
N PHE A 594 -9.17 -17.33 -10.67
CA PHE A 594 -10.54 -17.80 -10.36
C PHE A 594 -10.63 -19.32 -10.19
N ASN A 595 -9.51 -19.98 -9.99
CA ASN A 595 -9.49 -21.39 -9.64
C ASN A 595 -9.64 -21.56 -8.12
N PRO A 596 -10.72 -22.19 -7.61
CA PRO A 596 -10.97 -22.34 -6.17
C PRO A 596 -9.84 -23.03 -5.44
N ASP A 597 -9.31 -24.13 -6.00
CA ASP A 597 -8.21 -24.90 -5.41
C ASP A 597 -6.93 -24.07 -5.27
N THR A 598 -6.59 -23.30 -6.29
CA THR A 598 -5.44 -22.39 -6.28
C THR A 598 -5.57 -21.31 -5.21
N LEU A 599 -6.75 -20.70 -5.09
CA LEU A 599 -7.03 -19.68 -4.08
C LEU A 599 -6.95 -20.21 -2.66
N GLU A 600 -7.60 -21.35 -2.37
CA GLU A 600 -7.59 -21.98 -1.05
C GLU A 600 -6.16 -22.36 -0.62
N ARG A 601 -5.39 -22.95 -1.50
CA ARG A 601 -3.99 -23.32 -1.23
C ARG A 601 -3.12 -22.08 -1.01
N GLY A 602 -3.27 -21.05 -1.81
CA GLY A 602 -2.58 -19.76 -1.64
C GLY A 602 -2.90 -19.11 -0.29
N ALA A 603 -4.19 -19.08 0.11
CA ALA A 603 -4.62 -18.54 1.38
C ALA A 603 -4.08 -19.35 2.58
N ALA A 604 -4.10 -20.68 2.50
CA ALA A 604 -3.55 -21.56 3.52
C ALA A 604 -2.03 -21.37 3.68
N LEU A 605 -1.29 -21.23 2.58
CA LEU A 605 0.14 -20.89 2.59
C LEU A 605 0.40 -19.54 3.25
N THR A 606 -0.37 -18.51 2.89
CA THR A 606 -0.30 -17.17 3.48
C THR A 606 -0.50 -17.22 5.00
N ARG A 607 -1.53 -17.92 5.47
CA ARG A 607 -1.84 -18.10 6.91
C ARG A 607 -0.71 -18.83 7.63
N THR A 608 -0.18 -19.90 7.05
CA THR A 608 0.88 -20.71 7.66
C THR A 608 2.20 -19.94 7.78
N VAL A 609 2.60 -19.21 6.74
CA VAL A 609 3.81 -18.38 6.78
C VAL A 609 3.67 -17.25 7.80
N ASN A 610 2.49 -16.60 7.89
CA ASN A 610 2.23 -15.63 8.93
C ASN A 610 2.40 -16.23 10.33
N GLN A 611 1.86 -17.42 10.61
CA GLN A 611 1.99 -18.09 11.92
C GLN A 611 3.46 -18.30 12.30
N LEU A 612 4.26 -18.86 11.38
CA LEU A 612 5.67 -19.16 11.62
C LEU A 612 6.51 -17.90 11.87
N LEU A 613 6.32 -16.88 11.02
CA LEU A 613 7.08 -15.64 11.15
C LEU A 613 6.63 -14.82 12.36
N ALA A 614 5.33 -14.75 12.64
CA ALA A 614 4.79 -14.07 13.81
C ALA A 614 5.39 -14.64 15.12
N GLU A 615 5.47 -15.97 15.25
CA GLU A 615 6.12 -16.63 16.37
C GLU A 615 7.61 -16.26 16.44
N ALA A 616 8.33 -16.28 15.33
CA ALA A 616 9.76 -15.94 15.29
C ALA A 616 10.04 -14.49 15.70
N ILE A 617 9.19 -13.55 15.32
CA ILE A 617 9.35 -12.13 15.66
C ILE A 617 8.65 -11.72 16.98
N GLY A 618 7.94 -12.65 17.63
CA GLY A 618 7.32 -12.45 18.94
C GLY A 618 6.05 -11.61 18.91
N ILE A 619 5.23 -11.73 17.87
CA ILE A 619 3.87 -11.15 17.81
C ILE A 619 2.82 -12.27 17.73
N ARG A 620 1.55 -11.93 17.91
CA ARG A 620 0.46 -12.90 17.70
C ARG A 620 0.30 -13.19 16.19
N PRO A 621 -0.04 -14.42 15.80
CA PRO A 621 -0.50 -14.71 14.44
C PRO A 621 -1.79 -13.95 14.12
N ALA A 622 -1.90 -13.49 12.88
CA ALA A 622 -3.05 -12.72 12.44
C ALA A 622 -4.36 -13.52 12.51
N MET A 623 -5.42 -12.85 12.93
CA MET A 623 -6.76 -13.44 12.96
C MET A 623 -7.35 -13.57 11.55
N ARG A 624 -7.03 -12.67 10.64
CA ARG A 624 -7.44 -12.67 9.23
C ARG A 624 -6.26 -12.20 8.38
N VAL A 625 -5.98 -12.89 7.26
CA VAL A 625 -4.75 -12.64 6.49
C VAL A 625 -4.99 -12.21 5.04
N THR A 626 -6.14 -12.54 4.44
CA THR A 626 -6.40 -12.34 3.01
C THR A 626 -7.59 -11.42 2.75
N CYS A 627 -7.49 -10.57 1.73
CA CYS A 627 -8.54 -9.66 1.27
C CYS A 627 -8.37 -9.40 -0.23
N VAL A 628 -9.24 -8.60 -0.82
CA VAL A 628 -9.00 -7.98 -2.12
C VAL A 628 -9.24 -6.48 -2.02
N LYS A 629 -8.21 -5.69 -2.32
CA LYS A 629 -8.26 -4.22 -2.36
C LYS A 629 -8.78 -3.72 -3.71
N PRO A 630 -9.29 -2.48 -3.78
CA PRO A 630 -9.56 -1.85 -5.08
C PRO A 630 -8.31 -1.60 -5.93
N GLU A 631 -7.11 -1.57 -5.34
CA GLU A 631 -5.78 -1.46 -5.98
C GLU A 631 -5.57 -0.25 -6.90
N GLY A 632 -6.16 0.91 -6.57
CA GLY A 632 -6.15 2.09 -7.44
C GLY A 632 -4.78 2.51 -7.98
N THR A 633 -3.82 2.77 -7.10
CA THR A 633 -2.48 3.19 -7.51
C THR A 633 -1.52 2.01 -7.64
N ALA A 634 -1.75 0.93 -6.87
CA ALA A 634 -0.92 -0.27 -6.95
C ALA A 634 -1.04 -0.93 -8.33
N SER A 635 -2.25 -1.01 -8.91
CA SER A 635 -2.46 -1.54 -10.26
C SER A 635 -1.66 -0.77 -11.32
N LEU A 636 -1.60 0.56 -11.21
CA LEU A 636 -0.81 1.39 -12.13
C LEU A 636 0.69 1.11 -12.01
N LEU A 637 1.18 0.93 -10.78
CA LEU A 637 2.59 0.60 -10.51
C LEU A 637 2.96 -0.82 -10.97
N LEU A 638 2.00 -1.73 -10.93
CA LEU A 638 2.18 -3.13 -11.34
C LEU A 638 1.86 -3.37 -12.83
N GLY A 639 1.19 -2.44 -13.50
CA GLY A 639 0.72 -2.62 -14.87
C GLY A 639 -0.41 -3.66 -14.99
N ALA A 640 -1.27 -3.76 -13.99
CA ALA A 640 -2.32 -4.78 -13.86
C ALA A 640 -3.73 -4.16 -13.83
N ALA A 641 -4.75 -4.97 -14.07
CA ALA A 641 -6.13 -4.63 -13.75
C ALA A 641 -6.32 -4.40 -12.25
N SER A 642 -7.27 -3.55 -11.87
CA SER A 642 -7.49 -3.10 -10.50
C SER A 642 -8.20 -4.15 -9.65
N GLY A 643 -7.50 -4.83 -8.74
CA GLY A 643 -8.09 -5.84 -7.86
C GLY A 643 -8.85 -6.89 -8.67
N ILE A 644 -10.17 -7.03 -8.40
CA ILE A 644 -11.05 -7.97 -9.10
C ILE A 644 -11.71 -7.37 -10.36
N HIS A 645 -11.51 -6.05 -10.63
CA HIS A 645 -12.21 -5.38 -11.72
C HIS A 645 -11.63 -5.74 -13.10
N PRO A 646 -12.48 -5.79 -14.16
CA PRO A 646 -12.02 -6.01 -15.51
C PRO A 646 -11.26 -4.83 -16.10
N HIS A 647 -10.53 -5.06 -17.18
CA HIS A 647 -9.98 -3.98 -17.97
C HIS A 647 -11.08 -3.15 -18.62
N HIS A 648 -10.83 -1.86 -18.81
CA HIS A 648 -11.79 -0.92 -19.39
C HIS A 648 -12.18 -1.30 -20.81
N ALA A 649 -11.21 -1.65 -21.64
CA ALA A 649 -11.33 -2.13 -23.00
C ALA A 649 -10.04 -2.82 -23.44
N ARG A 650 -10.00 -3.46 -24.62
CA ARG A 650 -8.77 -4.08 -25.19
C ARG A 650 -7.68 -3.03 -25.41
N HIS A 651 -8.02 -1.90 -26.00
CA HIS A 651 -7.18 -0.72 -26.18
C HIS A 651 -7.90 0.48 -25.56
N TYR A 652 -7.22 1.23 -24.72
CA TYR A 652 -7.81 2.42 -24.10
C TYR A 652 -6.76 3.47 -23.76
N PHE A 653 -7.19 4.71 -23.69
CA PHE A 653 -6.40 5.82 -23.16
C PHE A 653 -6.49 5.83 -21.65
N ARG A 654 -5.34 5.87 -20.98
CA ARG A 654 -5.26 6.12 -19.54
C ARG A 654 -4.65 7.49 -19.29
N ARG A 655 -5.39 8.37 -18.65
CA ARG A 655 -4.96 9.75 -18.41
C ARG A 655 -4.59 9.97 -16.96
N VAL A 656 -3.53 10.77 -16.77
CA VAL A 656 -3.02 11.17 -15.45
C VAL A 656 -2.83 12.69 -15.48
N GLN A 657 -3.45 13.38 -14.53
CA GLN A 657 -3.25 14.82 -14.37
C GLN A 657 -1.92 15.09 -13.67
N ALA A 658 -1.16 16.05 -14.14
CA ALA A 658 0.15 16.41 -13.63
C ALA A 658 0.30 17.93 -13.51
N SER A 659 0.94 18.39 -12.44
CA SER A 659 1.22 19.83 -12.30
C SER A 659 2.42 20.22 -13.16
N ARG A 660 2.30 21.31 -13.93
CA ARG A 660 3.41 21.88 -14.71
C ARG A 660 4.62 22.31 -13.87
N ARG A 661 4.43 22.44 -12.54
CA ARG A 661 5.50 22.80 -11.60
C ARG A 661 6.27 21.60 -11.09
N ASP A 662 5.74 20.38 -11.28
CA ASP A 662 6.40 19.16 -10.81
C ASP A 662 7.64 18.87 -11.66
N PRO A 663 8.83 18.76 -11.08
CA PRO A 663 10.05 18.40 -11.81
C PRO A 663 9.97 17.07 -12.54
N ILE A 664 9.31 16.07 -11.94
CA ILE A 664 9.09 14.76 -12.56
C ILE A 664 8.28 14.91 -13.85
N TYR A 665 7.18 15.69 -13.78
CA TYR A 665 6.37 15.97 -14.96
C TYR A 665 7.16 16.68 -16.04
N ARG A 666 7.89 17.74 -15.69
CA ARG A 666 8.70 18.49 -16.67
C ARG A 666 9.74 17.63 -17.37
N HIS A 667 10.42 16.76 -16.59
CA HIS A 667 11.38 15.83 -17.14
C HIS A 667 10.73 14.79 -18.05
N PHE A 668 9.58 14.24 -17.66
CA PHE A 668 8.77 13.34 -18.49
C PHE A 668 8.29 14.03 -19.79
N ALA A 669 7.74 15.24 -19.68
CA ALA A 669 7.18 15.97 -20.81
C ALA A 669 8.26 16.38 -21.83
N ALA A 670 9.50 16.65 -21.39
CA ALA A 670 10.62 16.92 -22.28
C ALA A 670 10.95 15.73 -23.19
N ALA A 671 10.86 14.51 -22.67
CA ALA A 671 11.08 13.29 -23.45
C ALA A 671 9.83 12.84 -24.23
N ASN A 672 8.65 13.15 -23.73
CA ASN A 672 7.34 12.71 -24.26
C ASN A 672 6.34 13.87 -24.46
N PRO A 673 6.68 14.93 -25.20
CA PRO A 673 5.78 16.05 -25.39
C PRO A 673 4.46 15.69 -26.09
N HIS A 674 4.49 14.64 -26.93
CA HIS A 674 3.33 14.15 -27.67
C HIS A 674 2.31 13.37 -26.80
N LEU A 675 2.69 12.98 -25.58
CA LEU A 675 1.79 12.35 -24.60
C LEU A 675 1.09 13.35 -23.70
N THR A 676 1.41 14.66 -23.81
CA THR A 676 0.95 15.70 -22.89
C THR A 676 0.06 16.71 -23.58
N GLU A 677 -0.97 17.15 -22.89
CA GLU A 677 -1.88 18.22 -23.34
C GLU A 677 -2.33 19.08 -22.15
N PRO A 678 -2.70 20.36 -22.35
CA PRO A 678 -3.23 21.20 -21.27
C PRO A 678 -4.48 20.58 -20.64
N SER A 679 -4.61 20.64 -19.31
CA SER A 679 -5.81 20.20 -18.63
C SER A 679 -7.00 21.09 -18.97
N VAL A 680 -8.10 20.50 -19.41
CA VAL A 680 -9.36 21.23 -19.68
C VAL A 680 -9.94 21.85 -18.39
N TYR A 681 -9.71 21.21 -17.24
CA TYR A 681 -10.26 21.65 -15.96
C TYR A 681 -9.35 22.62 -15.19
N ARG A 682 -8.03 22.63 -15.48
CA ARG A 682 -7.03 23.48 -14.82
C ARG A 682 -5.94 23.94 -15.81
N PRO A 683 -6.31 24.64 -16.90
CA PRO A 683 -5.40 24.92 -18.01
C PRO A 683 -4.18 25.76 -17.63
N ASP A 684 -4.26 26.54 -16.55
CA ASP A 684 -3.19 27.45 -16.12
C ASP A 684 -2.10 26.74 -15.29
N THR A 685 -2.42 25.62 -14.65
CA THR A 685 -1.53 24.99 -13.66
C THR A 685 -1.15 23.56 -13.98
N ASP A 686 -1.98 22.85 -14.72
CA ASP A 686 -1.86 21.41 -14.89
C ASP A 686 -1.92 21.01 -16.38
N ASP A 687 -1.26 19.91 -16.68
CA ASP A 687 -1.38 19.18 -17.93
C ASP A 687 -1.94 17.78 -17.66
N VAL A 688 -2.38 17.13 -18.71
CA VAL A 688 -2.82 15.73 -18.70
C VAL A 688 -1.84 14.90 -19.53
N ILE A 689 -1.32 13.83 -18.95
CA ILE A 689 -0.53 12.81 -19.63
C ILE A 689 -1.48 11.71 -20.11
N THR A 690 -1.46 11.38 -21.39
CA THR A 690 -2.25 10.29 -21.96
C THR A 690 -1.35 9.12 -22.34
N PHE A 691 -1.60 7.97 -21.73
CA PHE A 691 -0.91 6.72 -22.05
C PHE A 691 -1.82 5.82 -22.89
N ALA A 692 -1.26 5.20 -23.92
CA ALA A 692 -1.89 4.14 -24.67
C ALA A 692 -1.71 2.82 -23.90
N VAL A 693 -2.81 2.18 -23.51
CA VAL A 693 -2.81 0.93 -22.73
C VAL A 693 -3.49 -0.17 -23.51
N GLU A 694 -2.83 -1.33 -23.59
CA GLU A 694 -3.37 -2.56 -24.14
C GLU A 694 -3.58 -3.58 -23.01
N ALA A 695 -4.77 -4.16 -22.93
CA ALA A 695 -5.05 -5.25 -22.00
C ALA A 695 -4.35 -6.54 -22.46
N PRO A 696 -3.85 -7.40 -21.55
CA PRO A 696 -3.24 -8.67 -21.92
C PRO A 696 -4.16 -9.56 -22.75
N ALA A 697 -3.57 -10.36 -23.64
CA ALA A 697 -4.33 -11.38 -24.36
C ALA A 697 -4.96 -12.36 -23.36
N GLY A 698 -6.27 -12.61 -23.48
CA GLY A 698 -7.01 -13.48 -22.55
C GLY A 698 -7.56 -12.76 -21.29
N ALA A 699 -7.21 -11.49 -21.06
CA ALA A 699 -7.82 -10.72 -20.00
C ALA A 699 -9.32 -10.51 -20.25
N ILE A 700 -10.11 -10.55 -19.16
CA ILE A 700 -11.56 -10.26 -19.22
C ILE A 700 -11.77 -8.75 -19.27
N LEU A 701 -12.59 -8.31 -20.22
CA LEU A 701 -12.92 -6.92 -20.46
C LEU A 701 -14.27 -6.55 -19.83
N ARG A 702 -14.46 -5.26 -19.57
CA ARG A 702 -15.69 -4.75 -18.96
C ARG A 702 -16.96 -5.07 -19.77
N GLU A 703 -16.87 -5.08 -21.09
CA GLU A 703 -17.98 -5.40 -21.99
C GLU A 703 -18.31 -6.89 -22.06
N GLU A 704 -17.42 -7.75 -21.61
CA GLU A 704 -17.54 -9.21 -21.67
C GLU A 704 -18.20 -9.80 -20.41
N ILE A 705 -18.42 -8.99 -19.35
CA ILE A 705 -18.93 -9.47 -18.08
C ILE A 705 -20.14 -8.65 -17.59
N GLY A 706 -21.26 -9.33 -17.36
CA GLY A 706 -22.48 -8.75 -16.76
C GLY A 706 -22.36 -8.56 -15.24
N ALA A 707 -23.29 -7.78 -14.67
CA ALA A 707 -23.30 -7.49 -13.22
C ALA A 707 -23.42 -8.76 -12.36
N LEU A 708 -24.29 -9.71 -12.74
CA LEU A 708 -24.48 -10.95 -11.97
C LEU A 708 -23.27 -11.87 -12.05
N ASP A 709 -22.66 -12.03 -13.23
CA ASP A 709 -21.45 -12.83 -13.38
C ASP A 709 -20.29 -12.23 -12.57
N PHE A 710 -20.15 -10.91 -12.59
CA PHE A 710 -19.15 -10.22 -11.77
C PHE A 710 -19.37 -10.48 -10.27
N LEU A 711 -20.61 -10.40 -9.78
CA LEU A 711 -20.94 -10.70 -8.38
C LEU A 711 -20.69 -12.17 -8.02
N HIS A 712 -20.87 -13.11 -8.97
CA HIS A 712 -20.49 -14.51 -8.77
C HIS A 712 -18.96 -14.67 -8.60
N PHE A 713 -18.15 -13.96 -9.38
CA PHE A 713 -16.69 -13.94 -9.18
C PHE A 713 -16.31 -13.35 -7.82
N VAL A 714 -16.98 -12.28 -7.39
CA VAL A 714 -16.78 -11.71 -6.06
C VAL A 714 -17.04 -12.76 -4.97
N GLN A 715 -18.15 -13.49 -5.05
CA GLN A 715 -18.47 -14.55 -4.08
C GLN A 715 -17.48 -15.72 -4.11
N LEU A 716 -17.04 -16.14 -5.31
CA LEU A 716 -16.03 -17.17 -5.45
C LEU A 716 -14.74 -16.79 -4.72
N VAL A 717 -14.25 -15.58 -4.95
CA VAL A 717 -13.03 -15.08 -4.31
C VAL A 717 -13.24 -14.86 -2.81
N GLN A 718 -14.41 -14.36 -2.39
CA GLN A 718 -14.75 -14.24 -0.97
C GLN A 718 -14.67 -15.60 -0.27
N ARG A 719 -15.26 -16.64 -0.86
CA ARG A 719 -15.30 -18.00 -0.29
C ARG A 719 -13.93 -18.64 -0.23
N HIS A 720 -13.20 -18.65 -1.35
CA HIS A 720 -12.01 -19.50 -1.52
C HIS A 720 -10.69 -18.78 -1.18
N TRP A 721 -10.64 -17.45 -1.19
CA TRP A 721 -9.48 -16.66 -0.82
C TRP A 721 -9.64 -16.02 0.57
N VAL A 722 -10.73 -15.27 0.76
CA VAL A 722 -10.88 -14.44 1.97
C VAL A 722 -11.19 -15.32 3.18
N LEU A 723 -12.23 -16.15 3.12
CA LEU A 723 -12.66 -16.97 4.26
C LEU A 723 -11.62 -18.05 4.61
N THR A 724 -10.92 -18.62 3.63
CA THR A 724 -9.84 -19.57 3.86
C THR A 724 -8.65 -18.95 4.61
N GLY A 725 -8.45 -17.63 4.47
CA GLY A 725 -7.43 -16.88 5.17
C GLY A 725 -7.75 -16.52 6.62
N GLU A 726 -8.86 -16.99 7.16
CA GLU A 726 -9.26 -16.71 8.55
C GLU A 726 -8.71 -17.75 9.53
N SER A 727 -8.42 -17.29 10.74
CA SER A 727 -7.96 -18.13 11.83
C SER A 727 -9.15 -18.65 12.64
N ASP A 728 -9.11 -19.92 13.00
CA ASP A 728 -10.09 -20.56 13.92
C ASP A 728 -10.06 -19.92 15.33
N ARG A 729 -9.08 -19.06 15.60
CA ARG A 729 -8.91 -18.32 16.87
C ARG A 729 -9.57 -16.93 16.85
N SER A 730 -10.32 -16.59 15.81
CA SER A 730 -10.98 -15.30 15.73
C SER A 730 -11.93 -15.08 16.91
N ARG A 731 -11.76 -13.94 17.57
CA ARG A 731 -12.62 -13.47 18.68
C ARG A 731 -13.84 -12.68 18.19
N SER A 732 -13.98 -12.57 16.87
CA SER A 732 -15.06 -11.82 16.21
C SER A 732 -15.74 -12.74 15.19
N PRO A 733 -16.56 -13.70 15.64
CA PRO A 733 -17.23 -14.64 14.75
C PRO A 733 -18.11 -13.89 13.75
N GLY A 734 -18.09 -14.33 12.47
CA GLY A 734 -18.85 -13.69 11.39
C GLY A 734 -18.27 -12.34 10.91
N LEU A 735 -17.13 -11.89 11.47
CA LEU A 735 -16.40 -10.75 10.92
C LEU A 735 -15.35 -11.22 9.92
N HIS A 736 -15.54 -10.85 8.67
CA HIS A 736 -14.68 -11.24 7.56
C HIS A 736 -13.95 -10.03 6.96
N HIS A 737 -12.80 -10.26 6.35
CA HIS A 737 -12.30 -9.36 5.32
C HIS A 737 -13.19 -9.44 4.09
N ASN A 738 -12.98 -8.58 3.12
CA ASN A 738 -13.88 -8.44 1.97
C ASN A 738 -13.11 -8.44 0.65
N VAL A 739 -13.80 -8.87 -0.39
CA VAL A 739 -13.45 -8.56 -1.78
C VAL A 739 -14.05 -7.19 -2.10
N SER A 740 -13.26 -6.14 -1.92
CA SER A 740 -13.71 -4.78 -2.22
C SER A 740 -13.91 -4.61 -3.71
N HIS A 741 -15.11 -4.20 -4.10
CA HIS A 741 -15.50 -4.07 -5.49
C HIS A 741 -16.53 -2.96 -5.71
N THR A 742 -16.62 -2.51 -6.95
CA THR A 742 -17.72 -1.69 -7.45
C THR A 742 -18.33 -2.42 -8.65
N CYS A 743 -19.57 -2.87 -8.52
CA CYS A 743 -20.26 -3.55 -9.58
C CYS A 743 -20.99 -2.54 -10.48
N THR A 744 -20.71 -2.56 -11.77
CA THR A 744 -21.42 -1.75 -12.76
C THR A 744 -22.72 -2.43 -13.16
N VAL A 745 -23.86 -1.74 -12.98
CA VAL A 745 -25.20 -2.29 -13.20
C VAL A 745 -25.86 -1.63 -14.41
N ALA A 746 -26.24 -2.41 -15.39
CA ALA A 746 -26.99 -1.93 -16.56
C ALA A 746 -28.42 -1.50 -16.14
N PRO A 747 -29.07 -0.60 -16.89
CA PRO A 747 -30.41 -0.09 -16.53
C PRO A 747 -31.46 -1.17 -16.25
N ASP A 748 -31.43 -2.27 -16.98
CA ASP A 748 -32.38 -3.37 -16.88
C ASP A 748 -32.05 -4.40 -15.79
N ASP A 749 -30.80 -4.40 -15.27
CA ASP A 749 -30.31 -5.44 -14.34
C ASP A 749 -30.57 -5.12 -12.86
N TRP A 750 -30.97 -3.90 -12.51
CA TRP A 750 -31.08 -3.42 -11.13
C TRP A 750 -31.91 -4.32 -10.23
N ASN A 751 -33.07 -4.80 -10.71
CA ASN A 751 -33.94 -5.67 -9.91
C ASN A 751 -33.28 -7.04 -9.67
N ALA A 752 -32.68 -7.61 -10.70
CA ALA A 752 -31.99 -8.91 -10.60
C ALA A 752 -30.79 -8.82 -9.67
N VAL A 753 -30.00 -7.72 -9.74
CA VAL A 753 -28.86 -7.45 -8.86
C VAL A 753 -29.32 -7.26 -7.42
N SER A 754 -30.40 -6.51 -7.18
CA SER A 754 -31.00 -6.33 -5.85
C SER A 754 -31.39 -7.67 -5.23
N ASP A 755 -32.12 -8.48 -5.99
CA ASP A 755 -32.56 -9.81 -5.54
C ASP A 755 -31.39 -10.77 -5.30
N PHE A 756 -30.37 -10.69 -6.14
CA PHE A 756 -29.17 -11.49 -5.99
C PHE A 756 -28.41 -11.13 -4.71
N ILE A 757 -28.14 -9.86 -4.48
CA ILE A 757 -27.42 -9.39 -3.29
C ILE A 757 -28.15 -9.80 -2.01
N TRP A 758 -29.47 -9.59 -1.96
CA TRP A 758 -30.25 -9.94 -0.77
C TRP A 758 -30.27 -11.44 -0.50
N ARG A 759 -30.53 -12.26 -1.52
CA ARG A 759 -30.56 -13.72 -1.38
C ARG A 759 -29.21 -14.32 -0.98
N HIS A 760 -28.11 -13.68 -1.40
CA HIS A 760 -26.75 -14.16 -1.18
C HIS A 760 -25.96 -13.31 -0.18
N ARG A 761 -26.65 -12.53 0.67
CA ARG A 761 -26.02 -11.59 1.63
C ARG A 761 -25.01 -12.24 2.58
N GLU A 762 -25.14 -13.55 2.84
CA GLU A 762 -24.15 -14.34 3.60
C GLU A 762 -22.76 -14.32 2.96
N GLY A 763 -22.71 -14.23 1.62
CA GLY A 763 -21.45 -14.21 0.85
C GLY A 763 -20.89 -12.81 0.61
N PHE A 764 -21.50 -11.77 1.19
CA PHE A 764 -21.05 -10.40 1.04
C PHE A 764 -20.75 -9.73 2.38
N THR A 765 -19.74 -8.85 2.39
CA THR A 765 -19.47 -7.95 3.51
C THR A 765 -19.79 -6.51 3.12
N GLY A 766 -19.08 -5.94 2.16
CA GLY A 766 -19.38 -4.62 1.60
C GLY A 766 -19.70 -4.71 0.11
N VAL A 767 -20.75 -4.01 -0.33
CA VAL A 767 -21.15 -3.96 -1.74
C VAL A 767 -21.31 -2.50 -2.16
N ALA A 768 -20.62 -2.12 -3.24
CA ALA A 768 -20.81 -0.85 -3.90
C ALA A 768 -21.30 -1.06 -5.34
N LEU A 769 -22.28 -0.27 -5.77
CA LEU A 769 -22.87 -0.36 -7.08
C LEU A 769 -22.68 0.97 -7.83
N PHE A 770 -22.61 0.86 -9.15
CA PHE A 770 -22.50 2.01 -10.03
C PHE A 770 -23.41 1.82 -11.25
N ALA A 771 -24.22 2.83 -11.56
CA ALA A 771 -25.11 2.78 -12.72
C ALA A 771 -24.30 2.86 -14.02
N SER A 772 -24.55 1.93 -14.95
CA SER A 772 -24.03 2.01 -16.31
C SER A 772 -24.90 2.92 -17.15
N ASP A 773 -24.62 4.20 -17.15
CA ASP A 773 -25.33 5.19 -17.99
C ASP A 773 -24.84 5.23 -19.46
N GLY A 774 -24.13 4.19 -19.88
CA GLY A 774 -23.33 4.21 -21.09
C GLY A 774 -22.00 4.97 -20.89
N ALA A 775 -21.10 4.85 -21.84
CA ALA A 775 -19.84 5.57 -21.80
C ALA A 775 -20.09 7.08 -22.03
N LYS A 776 -20.34 7.82 -20.94
CA LYS A 776 -20.37 9.31 -21.03
C LYS A 776 -18.97 9.77 -21.39
N ARG A 777 -18.76 10.16 -22.64
CA ARG A 777 -17.52 10.78 -23.09
C ARG A 777 -17.50 12.23 -22.60
N TYR A 778 -16.67 12.49 -21.60
CA TYR A 778 -16.34 13.86 -21.20
C TYR A 778 -14.86 14.14 -21.47
N PRO A 779 -14.50 15.39 -21.74
CA PRO A 779 -13.13 15.73 -22.08
C PRO A 779 -12.14 15.22 -21.04
N GLN A 780 -11.07 14.56 -21.51
CA GLN A 780 -9.99 14.04 -20.67
C GLN A 780 -10.45 13.06 -19.57
N ALA A 781 -11.47 12.24 -19.86
CA ALA A 781 -11.86 11.16 -18.97
C ALA A 781 -10.63 10.32 -18.54
N PRO A 782 -10.51 9.89 -17.27
CA PRO A 782 -9.36 9.12 -16.79
C PRO A 782 -9.12 7.81 -17.57
N ARG A 783 -10.18 7.23 -18.11
CA ARG A 783 -10.15 6.07 -19.00
C ARG A 783 -11.11 6.32 -20.17
N GLU A 784 -10.69 5.98 -21.36
CA GLU A 784 -11.49 6.11 -22.56
C GLU A 784 -11.13 4.98 -23.54
N ALA A 785 -12.13 4.22 -23.96
CA ALA A 785 -11.95 3.14 -24.91
C ALA A 785 -11.53 3.68 -26.29
N VAL A 786 -10.75 2.88 -27.03
CA VAL A 786 -10.38 3.15 -28.41
C VAL A 786 -11.43 2.47 -29.29
N GLU A 787 -12.35 3.27 -29.87
CA GLU A 787 -13.51 2.74 -30.60
C GLU A 787 -13.57 3.17 -32.07
N THR A 788 -13.04 4.35 -32.39
CA THR A 788 -13.09 4.92 -33.74
C THR A 788 -11.76 4.79 -34.48
N GLU A 789 -11.78 4.96 -35.79
CA GLU A 789 -10.55 5.01 -36.59
C GLU A 789 -9.61 6.16 -36.16
N ASP A 790 -10.17 7.30 -35.75
CA ASP A 790 -9.41 8.42 -35.21
C ASP A 790 -8.78 8.08 -33.88
N ASP A 791 -9.49 7.36 -33.00
CA ASP A 791 -8.95 6.87 -31.73
C ASP A 791 -7.79 5.87 -31.96
N ILE A 792 -7.94 4.95 -32.90
CA ILE A 792 -6.89 3.99 -33.31
C ILE A 792 -5.66 4.75 -33.84
N ALA A 793 -5.88 5.73 -34.71
CA ALA A 793 -4.80 6.55 -35.24
C ALA A 793 -4.11 7.37 -34.14
N ARG A 794 -4.87 7.89 -33.17
CA ARG A 794 -4.35 8.59 -31.98
C ARG A 794 -3.58 7.63 -31.09
N TRP A 795 -4.14 6.46 -30.75
CA TRP A 795 -3.52 5.45 -29.90
C TRP A 795 -2.16 5.00 -30.45
N ASN A 796 -2.07 4.75 -31.76
CA ASN A 796 -0.84 4.37 -32.45
C ASN A 796 0.25 5.45 -32.43
N ARG A 797 -0.11 6.74 -32.31
CA ARG A 797 0.84 7.87 -32.19
C ARG A 797 1.37 8.05 -30.78
N LEU A 798 0.65 7.58 -29.75
CA LEU A 798 1.02 7.73 -28.34
C LEU A 798 2.07 6.70 -27.91
N LYS A 799 3.21 6.65 -28.60
CA LYS A 799 4.32 5.76 -28.26
C LYS A 799 5.14 6.38 -27.13
N TYR A 800 5.28 5.66 -26.04
CA TYR A 800 6.11 6.08 -24.90
C TYR A 800 7.61 6.02 -25.28
N HIS A 801 8.33 7.10 -25.03
CA HIS A 801 9.79 7.12 -25.07
C HIS A 801 10.33 6.96 -23.64
N PRO A 802 11.18 5.96 -23.38
CA PRO A 802 11.74 5.72 -22.04
C PRO A 802 12.41 6.97 -21.47
N VAL A 803 12.12 7.26 -20.20
CA VAL A 803 12.64 8.42 -19.49
C VAL A 803 13.73 7.96 -18.51
N ASP A 804 14.92 8.53 -18.62
CA ASP A 804 16.01 8.30 -17.65
C ASP A 804 15.88 9.26 -16.48
N TYR A 805 15.17 8.84 -15.43
CA TYR A 805 15.00 9.63 -14.22
C TYR A 805 16.29 9.80 -13.39
N THR A 806 17.40 9.12 -13.72
CA THR A 806 18.70 9.37 -13.08
C THR A 806 19.28 10.73 -13.46
N GLN A 807 18.87 11.28 -14.59
CA GLN A 807 19.26 12.59 -15.08
C GLN A 807 18.44 13.75 -14.49
N LEU A 808 17.39 13.45 -13.73
CA LEU A 808 16.59 14.45 -13.09
C LEU A 808 17.33 15.02 -11.87
N ALA A 809 17.89 16.22 -12.00
CA ALA A 809 18.54 16.93 -10.91
C ALA A 809 17.54 17.88 -10.22
N GLU A 810 17.39 17.73 -8.91
CA GLU A 810 16.62 18.65 -8.05
C GLU A 810 17.58 19.33 -7.06
N LYS A 811 17.47 20.67 -6.91
CA LYS A 811 18.33 21.42 -5.96
C LYS A 811 17.82 21.31 -4.52
N THR A 812 16.53 21.09 -4.35
CA THR A 812 15.84 20.96 -3.06
C THR A 812 14.71 19.93 -3.20
N ASP A 813 14.17 19.46 -2.08
CA ASP A 813 12.98 18.62 -2.12
C ASP A 813 11.77 19.39 -2.67
N GLU A 814 11.49 19.20 -3.95
CA GLU A 814 10.34 19.79 -4.65
C GLU A 814 9.14 18.80 -4.73
N THR A 815 9.13 17.76 -3.91
CA THR A 815 8.04 16.79 -3.90
C THR A 815 6.69 17.49 -3.75
N ALA A 816 5.86 17.40 -4.79
CA ALA A 816 4.48 17.86 -4.76
C ALA A 816 3.58 16.64 -4.66
N LEU A 817 3.13 16.30 -3.44
CA LEU A 817 2.18 15.20 -3.22
C LEU A 817 0.74 15.60 -3.61
N LYS A 818 0.58 16.59 -4.48
CA LYS A 818 -0.70 17.05 -4.97
C LYS A 818 -1.35 16.01 -5.91
N ASP A 819 -2.63 15.82 -5.67
CA ASP A 819 -3.63 15.35 -6.61
C ASP A 819 -3.47 13.96 -7.22
N VAL A 820 -3.69 12.93 -6.41
CA VAL A 820 -4.21 11.65 -6.93
C VAL A 820 -5.55 11.39 -6.28
N VAL A 821 -6.59 11.51 -7.07
CA VAL A 821 -7.96 11.11 -6.68
C VAL A 821 -7.97 9.60 -6.61
N ALA A 822 -7.99 9.04 -5.44
CA ALA A 822 -8.27 7.60 -5.27
C ALA A 822 -9.76 7.35 -5.01
N CYS A 823 -10.44 8.25 -4.35
CA CYS A 823 -11.90 8.20 -4.17
C CYS A 823 -12.39 9.61 -3.84
N ALA A 824 -13.21 10.21 -4.68
CA ALA A 824 -13.95 11.42 -4.38
C ALA A 824 -15.42 11.16 -4.69
N GLY A 825 -16.26 11.21 -3.64
CA GLY A 825 -17.69 11.28 -3.77
C GLY A 825 -18.35 10.12 -4.52
N GLY A 826 -18.23 8.89 -4.04
CA GLY A 826 -18.99 7.74 -4.55
C GLY A 826 -18.55 7.17 -5.91
N ALA A 827 -17.67 7.87 -6.64
CA ALA A 827 -17.03 7.34 -7.83
C ALA A 827 -15.56 7.02 -7.51
N CYS A 828 -15.24 5.74 -7.45
CA CYS A 828 -13.86 5.30 -7.54
C CYS A 828 -13.35 5.68 -8.94
N GLU A 829 -12.17 6.32 -9.07
CA GLU A 829 -11.54 6.53 -10.41
C GLU A 829 -11.27 5.21 -11.15
N LEU A 830 -11.65 4.11 -10.55
CA LEU A 830 -11.49 2.74 -11.03
C LEU A 830 -12.75 2.18 -11.72
N SER A 831 -13.89 2.85 -11.62
CA SER A 831 -15.11 2.44 -12.29
C SER A 831 -15.23 3.01 -13.69
#